data_f28c9362df0b97a03b68bb0261ba7861
#
_entry.id   f28c9362df0b97a03b68bb0261ba7861
#
_cell.length_a   1.000
_cell.length_b   1.000
_cell.length_c   1.000
_cell.angle_alpha   90.00
_cell.angle_beta   90.00
_cell.angle_gamma   90.00
#
_symmetry.space_group_name_H-M   'P 1'
#
loop_
_entity.id
_entity.type
_entity.pdbx_description
1 polymer ?
#
loop_
_entity_poly.entity_id
_entity_poly.type
_entity_poly.pdbx_seq_one_letter_code
_entity_poly.pdbx_strand_id
1 'polypeptide(L)'
;MAPAARSLPEIEIANLVWRPAGAAAPTLDLRGFSLHIQSGETLLISGASGAGKSTLAAACAGLLGTLIPGELQGTLRVGGHDLVAAATAREPGPPATLLEQIGVVLAGPAPRHALPRLTDDLALPLESRGVPAALIGAKVRAATSAVGLPDDAVERDVERLSGGERAQAAIATALISEPALLIADEPLAGLDESRAAVCAAQIATLHATRVLVAHDLEPFAFATQRVHLSGGRVVPPPTAPRTGSIGESTPLVGVPTESVESVPARDGVVLQLFAASSHDRPNVPPLSITLHAGELTLLSGATGSGKSTLLALAAGVLPLDAGERHVSEKVNRSDQVIRYVPQDPGLLLGARSLAQMLAPGEVARAETLATDLGVADLVGRPASRCSDGERRRLALVLAASQRPTILLVDEPTLGLDDASAVGVISLLASQARAGCAILVATHDERLARVASLDFVRTLSHPSGTSGATEGGERSVIHRGVQLASDLLSPPPVKRLIGVSNPLTRFGLAIFWFLLSVISPATAIAQGAIALPALIVAWSSGVQLLATLRLGLALAPAIAGLVIANVIGGASLEAAFGAGLRLVAFAAGSLVLLRPFEPLRLADGAIQHLRAPFAPTLTLLASAATLPSLMREARERRAIRRLSRRTSDPLLLADLFDAAIRAVPRLAIALEVRGVRLPSQARPASASRPSTFGRADLLLVGLSAGGLAVSIARALIERLTLGG
;
A
#
# COMPACT_ATOMS: atom_id res chain seq x y z
N MET A 1 -26.85 -23.43 -19.98
CA MET A 1 -27.93 -22.71 -19.29
C MET A 1 -27.56 -21.22 -19.34
N ALA A 2 -28.41 -20.39 -19.93
CA ALA A 2 -28.26 -18.95 -19.82
C ALA A 2 -28.30 -18.57 -18.34
N PRO A 3 -27.43 -17.66 -17.84
CA PRO A 3 -27.53 -17.19 -16.46
C PRO A 3 -28.92 -16.57 -16.28
N ALA A 4 -29.65 -17.03 -15.26
CA ALA A 4 -30.89 -16.38 -14.86
C ALA A 4 -30.61 -14.90 -14.71
N ALA A 5 -31.45 -14.04 -15.27
CA ALA A 5 -31.33 -12.60 -15.18
C ALA A 5 -31.24 -12.24 -13.68
N ARG A 6 -30.07 -11.83 -13.19
CA ARG A 6 -29.87 -11.39 -11.81
C ARG A 6 -30.74 -10.16 -11.61
N SER A 7 -31.70 -10.23 -10.68
CA SER A 7 -32.42 -9.04 -10.26
C SER A 7 -31.42 -8.05 -9.65
N LEU A 8 -31.42 -6.81 -10.15
CA LEU A 8 -30.55 -5.78 -9.59
C LEU A 8 -31.04 -5.42 -8.19
N PRO A 9 -30.16 -5.26 -7.19
CA PRO A 9 -30.55 -4.98 -5.83
C PRO A 9 -31.07 -3.55 -5.68
N GLU A 10 -32.14 -3.40 -4.88
CA GLU A 10 -32.67 -2.12 -4.43
C GLU A 10 -32.03 -1.75 -3.09
N ILE A 11 -32.01 -0.44 -2.78
CA ILE A 11 -31.48 0.08 -1.52
C ILE A 11 -32.54 0.93 -0.84
N GLU A 12 -32.87 0.61 0.40
CA GLU A 12 -33.78 1.37 1.26
C GLU A 12 -33.01 1.90 2.47
N ILE A 13 -33.08 3.22 2.68
CA ILE A 13 -32.44 3.91 3.81
C ILE A 13 -33.53 4.74 4.50
N ALA A 14 -33.70 4.58 5.83
CA ALA A 14 -34.59 5.44 6.61
C ALA A 14 -34.03 5.66 8.01
N ASN A 15 -33.98 6.93 8.45
CA ASN A 15 -33.55 7.34 9.78
C ASN A 15 -32.18 6.74 10.19
N LEU A 16 -31.26 6.58 9.24
CA LEU A 16 -29.99 5.90 9.48
C LEU A 16 -29.05 6.75 10.34
N VAL A 17 -28.52 6.16 11.41
CA VAL A 17 -27.56 6.80 12.31
C VAL A 17 -26.38 5.87 12.50
N TRP A 18 -25.17 6.42 12.35
CA TRP A 18 -23.94 5.70 12.62
C TRP A 18 -23.06 6.42 13.64
N ARG A 19 -22.64 5.69 14.68
CA ARG A 19 -21.71 6.14 15.69
C ARG A 19 -20.52 5.18 15.77
N PRO A 20 -19.31 5.61 15.40
CA PRO A 20 -18.10 4.79 15.55
C PRO A 20 -17.84 4.42 17.00
N ALA A 21 -17.22 3.27 17.24
CA ALA A 21 -16.87 2.83 18.60
C ALA A 21 -15.99 3.87 19.30
N GLY A 22 -16.39 4.27 20.50
CA GLY A 22 -15.69 5.27 21.32
C GLY A 22 -15.84 6.73 20.84
N ALA A 23 -16.71 7.01 19.87
CA ALA A 23 -17.06 8.37 19.49
C ALA A 23 -18.19 8.92 20.38
N ALA A 24 -18.08 10.20 20.81
CA ALA A 24 -19.10 10.86 21.62
C ALA A 24 -20.37 11.21 20.81
N ALA A 25 -20.21 11.47 19.50
CA ALA A 25 -21.30 11.87 18.62
C ALA A 25 -21.34 10.98 17.36
N PRO A 26 -22.51 10.84 16.71
CA PRO A 26 -22.62 10.15 15.43
C PRO A 26 -21.84 10.92 14.34
N THR A 27 -21.25 10.18 13.42
CA THR A 27 -20.60 10.74 12.22
C THR A 27 -21.56 10.77 11.03
N LEU A 28 -22.68 10.02 11.10
CA LEU A 28 -23.78 10.06 10.16
C LEU A 28 -25.09 10.10 10.96
N ASP A 29 -25.93 11.09 10.70
CA ASP A 29 -27.21 11.30 11.39
C ASP A 29 -28.28 11.69 10.34
N LEU A 30 -28.94 10.68 9.79
CA LEU A 30 -30.00 10.84 8.78
C LEU A 30 -31.40 10.73 9.38
N ARG A 31 -31.58 11.09 10.66
CA ARG A 31 -32.93 11.10 11.26
C ARG A 31 -33.86 12.06 10.52
N GLY A 32 -35.07 11.59 10.24
CA GLY A 32 -36.06 12.34 9.46
C GLY A 32 -35.82 12.27 7.94
N PHE A 33 -34.82 11.51 7.47
CA PHE A 33 -34.57 11.33 6.05
C PHE A 33 -34.82 9.88 5.64
N SER A 34 -35.44 9.71 4.46
CA SER A 34 -35.65 8.41 3.82
C SER A 34 -35.30 8.49 2.35
N LEU A 35 -34.70 7.44 1.83
CA LEU A 35 -34.26 7.30 0.45
C LEU A 35 -34.52 5.88 -0.03
N HIS A 36 -35.07 5.76 -1.23
CA HIS A 36 -35.23 4.48 -1.93
C HIS A 36 -34.56 4.56 -3.29
N ILE A 37 -33.63 3.64 -3.57
CA ILE A 37 -32.90 3.53 -4.84
C ILE A 37 -33.42 2.28 -5.51
N GLN A 38 -34.06 2.45 -6.66
CA GLN A 38 -34.60 1.32 -7.42
C GLN A 38 -33.51 0.56 -8.16
N SER A 39 -33.84 -0.66 -8.57
CA SER A 39 -32.96 -1.50 -9.38
C SER A 39 -32.44 -0.78 -10.62
N GLY A 40 -31.13 -0.71 -10.77
CA GLY A 40 -30.47 -0.06 -11.90
C GLY A 40 -30.27 1.46 -11.78
N GLU A 41 -30.82 2.10 -10.75
CA GLU A 41 -30.60 3.52 -10.50
C GLU A 41 -29.18 3.81 -9.98
N THR A 42 -28.80 5.07 -10.10
CA THR A 42 -27.52 5.57 -9.61
C THR A 42 -27.73 6.67 -8.59
N LEU A 43 -27.29 6.42 -7.36
CA LEU A 43 -27.18 7.44 -6.31
C LEU A 43 -25.81 8.10 -6.37
N LEU A 44 -25.76 9.42 -6.48
CA LEU A 44 -24.56 10.23 -6.35
C LEU A 44 -24.57 10.98 -5.03
N ILE A 45 -23.56 10.73 -4.18
CA ILE A 45 -23.38 11.36 -2.88
C ILE A 45 -22.29 12.41 -2.99
N SER A 46 -22.62 13.65 -2.65
CA SER A 46 -21.70 14.80 -2.65
C SER A 46 -21.62 15.46 -1.27
N GLY A 47 -20.69 16.37 -1.09
CA GLY A 47 -20.52 17.14 0.15
C GLY A 47 -19.06 17.41 0.48
N ALA A 48 -18.82 18.25 1.48
CA ALA A 48 -17.49 18.60 1.96
C ALA A 48 -16.72 17.38 2.49
N SER A 49 -15.40 17.50 2.61
CA SER A 49 -14.57 16.48 3.28
C SER A 49 -15.02 16.33 4.75
N GLY A 50 -15.13 15.10 5.22
CA GLY A 50 -15.67 14.82 6.58
C GLY A 50 -17.19 14.85 6.71
N ALA A 51 -17.95 15.12 5.63
CA ALA A 51 -19.41 15.19 5.67
C ALA A 51 -20.14 13.85 5.89
N GLY A 52 -19.44 12.72 5.95
CA GLY A 52 -20.04 11.40 6.13
C GLY A 52 -20.29 10.61 4.84
N LYS A 53 -19.81 11.08 3.68
CA LYS A 53 -19.99 10.43 2.36
C LYS A 53 -19.50 8.99 2.33
N SER A 54 -18.21 8.80 2.65
CA SER A 54 -17.58 7.47 2.72
C SER A 54 -18.22 6.55 3.77
N THR A 55 -18.74 7.15 4.84
CA THR A 55 -19.49 6.43 5.87
C THR A 55 -20.80 5.87 5.32
N LEU A 56 -21.54 6.67 4.54
CA LEU A 56 -22.78 6.20 3.92
C LEU A 56 -22.52 5.12 2.86
N ALA A 57 -21.47 5.28 2.04
CA ALA A 57 -21.04 4.26 1.09
C ALA A 57 -20.63 2.94 1.79
N ALA A 58 -19.87 3.02 2.88
CA ALA A 58 -19.49 1.86 3.69
C ALA A 58 -20.70 1.20 4.38
N ALA A 59 -21.72 1.98 4.76
CA ALA A 59 -22.97 1.43 5.27
C ALA A 59 -23.66 0.58 4.20
N CYS A 60 -23.85 1.13 2.98
CA CYS A 60 -24.44 0.40 1.86
C CYS A 60 -23.67 -0.87 1.47
N ALA A 61 -22.35 -0.89 1.71
CA ALA A 61 -21.50 -2.06 1.52
C ALA A 61 -21.64 -3.11 2.65
N GLY A 62 -22.39 -2.82 3.72
CA GLY A 62 -22.54 -3.70 4.89
C GLY A 62 -21.29 -3.78 5.78
N LEU A 63 -20.36 -2.83 5.67
CA LEU A 63 -19.11 -2.83 6.41
C LEU A 63 -19.25 -2.28 7.84
N LEU A 64 -20.24 -1.42 8.06
CA LEU A 64 -20.46 -0.76 9.35
C LEU A 64 -21.12 -1.71 10.36
N GLY A 65 -20.59 -1.77 11.59
CA GLY A 65 -21.07 -2.65 12.66
C GLY A 65 -20.61 -4.09 12.52
N THR A 66 -20.13 -4.49 11.36
CA THR A 66 -19.61 -5.83 11.07
C THR A 66 -18.07 -5.82 11.08
N LEU A 67 -17.42 -5.16 10.12
CA LEU A 67 -15.96 -5.03 10.01
C LEU A 67 -15.44 -3.71 10.58
N ILE A 68 -16.25 -2.65 10.52
CA ILE A 68 -15.93 -1.35 11.10
C ILE A 68 -16.71 -1.23 12.41
N PRO A 69 -16.03 -1.22 13.57
CA PRO A 69 -16.72 -1.24 14.87
C PRO A 69 -17.51 0.04 15.16
N GLY A 70 -18.74 -0.11 15.65
CA GLY A 70 -19.63 1.00 16.03
C GLY A 70 -21.07 0.56 16.16
N GLU A 71 -21.98 1.52 16.30
CA GLU A 71 -23.41 1.30 16.40
C GLU A 71 -24.14 1.85 15.17
N LEU A 72 -24.88 1.00 14.49
CA LEU A 72 -25.73 1.34 13.36
C LEU A 72 -27.20 1.24 13.78
N GLN A 73 -27.98 2.28 13.56
CA GLN A 73 -29.40 2.37 13.92
C GLN A 73 -30.22 2.89 12.76
N GLY A 74 -31.53 2.63 12.77
CA GLY A 74 -32.45 3.01 11.70
C GLY A 74 -32.79 1.84 10.78
N THR A 75 -33.06 2.11 9.51
CA THR A 75 -33.32 1.11 8.47
C THR A 75 -32.29 1.23 7.36
N LEU A 76 -31.66 0.12 7.03
CA LEU A 76 -30.78 -0.01 5.85
C LEU A 76 -30.96 -1.40 5.27
N ARG A 77 -31.63 -1.48 4.14
CA ARG A 77 -31.80 -2.71 3.37
C ARG A 77 -31.14 -2.60 2.02
N VAL A 78 -30.37 -3.62 1.66
CA VAL A 78 -29.64 -3.69 0.38
C VAL A 78 -29.86 -5.06 -0.23
N GLY A 79 -30.49 -5.13 -1.39
CA GLY A 79 -30.81 -6.38 -2.07
C GLY A 79 -31.61 -7.35 -1.20
N GLY A 80 -32.54 -6.84 -0.40
CA GLY A 80 -33.36 -7.61 0.54
C GLY A 80 -32.71 -7.93 1.88
N HIS A 81 -31.43 -7.64 2.08
CA HIS A 81 -30.70 -7.87 3.36
C HIS A 81 -30.84 -6.69 4.31
N ASP A 82 -31.22 -6.95 5.56
CA ASP A 82 -31.24 -5.94 6.62
C ASP A 82 -29.83 -5.81 7.26
N LEU A 83 -29.13 -4.76 6.87
CA LEU A 83 -27.75 -4.53 7.31
C LEU A 83 -27.65 -3.98 8.74
N VAL A 84 -28.73 -3.38 9.27
CA VAL A 84 -28.80 -2.94 10.67
C VAL A 84 -28.93 -4.16 11.58
N ALA A 85 -29.75 -5.14 11.20
CA ALA A 85 -29.88 -6.39 11.93
C ALA A 85 -28.55 -7.16 11.94
N ALA A 86 -27.87 -7.27 10.78
CA ALA A 86 -26.55 -7.92 10.68
C ALA A 86 -25.47 -7.24 11.56
N ALA A 87 -25.44 -5.90 11.58
CA ALA A 87 -24.55 -5.12 12.44
C ALA A 87 -24.85 -5.33 13.92
N THR A 88 -26.13 -5.39 14.29
CA THR A 88 -26.60 -5.61 15.68
C THR A 88 -26.24 -7.02 16.17
N ALA A 89 -26.39 -8.00 15.31
CA ALA A 89 -25.99 -9.40 15.57
C ALA A 89 -24.46 -9.58 15.64
N ARG A 90 -23.68 -8.55 15.30
CA ARG A 90 -22.21 -8.59 15.20
C ARG A 90 -21.73 -9.70 14.27
N GLU A 91 -22.40 -9.85 13.15
CA GLU A 91 -21.95 -10.77 12.13
C GLU A 91 -20.51 -10.41 11.71
N PRO A 92 -19.68 -11.41 11.40
CA PRO A 92 -18.26 -11.18 11.12
C PRO A 92 -17.99 -10.50 9.76
N GLY A 93 -19.01 -9.99 9.08
CA GLY A 93 -18.92 -9.28 7.81
C GLY A 93 -20.28 -9.18 7.11
N PRO A 94 -20.35 -8.57 5.90
CA PRO A 94 -21.56 -8.49 5.12
C PRO A 94 -22.14 -9.87 4.78
N PRO A 95 -23.47 -10.00 4.56
CA PRO A 95 -24.07 -11.27 4.13
C PRO A 95 -23.41 -11.84 2.87
N ALA A 96 -23.13 -13.14 2.83
CA ALA A 96 -22.44 -13.78 1.71
C ALA A 96 -23.14 -13.56 0.37
N THR A 97 -24.46 -13.60 0.36
CA THR A 97 -25.31 -13.36 -0.82
C THR A 97 -25.21 -11.91 -1.34
N LEU A 98 -24.95 -10.95 -0.46
CA LEU A 98 -24.66 -9.57 -0.86
C LEU A 98 -23.25 -9.49 -1.46
N LEU A 99 -22.25 -10.13 -0.85
CA LEU A 99 -20.86 -10.16 -1.36
C LEU A 99 -20.74 -10.81 -2.76
N GLU A 100 -21.64 -11.71 -3.11
CA GLU A 100 -21.68 -12.27 -4.46
C GLU A 100 -22.10 -11.25 -5.53
N GLN A 101 -22.87 -10.25 -5.15
CA GLN A 101 -23.49 -9.29 -6.05
C GLN A 101 -22.77 -7.93 -6.08
N ILE A 102 -21.90 -7.65 -5.10
CA ILE A 102 -21.32 -6.33 -4.90
C ILE A 102 -19.92 -6.20 -5.52
N GLY A 103 -19.66 -5.02 -6.13
CA GLY A 103 -18.33 -4.53 -6.43
C GLY A 103 -18.08 -3.27 -5.59
N VAL A 104 -16.91 -3.16 -4.95
CA VAL A 104 -16.62 -2.03 -4.07
C VAL A 104 -15.29 -1.40 -4.44
N VAL A 105 -15.28 -0.08 -4.61
CA VAL A 105 -14.09 0.77 -4.68
C VAL A 105 -14.08 1.64 -3.43
N LEU A 106 -13.10 1.48 -2.58
CA LEU A 106 -12.96 2.28 -1.35
C LEU A 106 -12.05 3.48 -1.59
N ALA A 107 -12.40 4.62 -0.97
CA ALA A 107 -11.55 5.81 -0.96
C ALA A 107 -10.33 5.65 -0.03
N GLY A 108 -9.35 6.50 -0.27
CA GLY A 108 -8.22 6.71 0.63
C GLY A 108 -6.96 5.93 0.27
N PRO A 109 -5.87 6.17 1.03
CA PRO A 109 -4.57 5.51 0.85
C PRO A 109 -4.60 4.07 1.38
N ALA A 110 -5.77 3.54 1.77
CA ALA A 110 -5.93 2.12 2.10
C ALA A 110 -5.43 1.28 0.92
N PRO A 111 -4.84 0.09 1.15
CA PRO A 111 -4.56 -0.79 0.04
C PRO A 111 -5.89 -1.09 -0.65
N ARG A 112 -6.09 -0.45 -1.80
CA ARG A 112 -7.21 -0.74 -2.70
C ARG A 112 -7.10 -2.17 -3.22
N HIS A 113 -5.98 -2.83 -2.91
CA HIS A 113 -5.58 -4.16 -3.34
C HIS A 113 -5.35 -5.07 -2.14
N ALA A 114 -5.79 -6.32 -2.24
CA ALA A 114 -5.61 -7.33 -1.20
C ALA A 114 -4.31 -8.12 -1.39
N LEU A 115 -3.81 -8.22 -2.62
CA LEU A 115 -2.67 -9.05 -2.99
C LEU A 115 -1.56 -8.21 -3.64
N PRO A 116 -0.28 -8.63 -3.47
CA PRO A 116 0.87 -7.87 -3.97
C PRO A 116 0.95 -7.78 -5.49
N ARG A 117 0.57 -8.83 -6.23
CA ARG A 117 0.55 -8.83 -7.70
C ARG A 117 -0.83 -8.44 -8.20
N LEU A 118 -0.87 -7.56 -9.20
CA LEU A 118 -2.13 -7.09 -9.76
C LEU A 118 -2.95 -8.22 -10.39
N THR A 119 -2.30 -9.12 -11.13
CA THR A 119 -2.98 -10.29 -11.74
C THR A 119 -3.73 -11.12 -10.70
N ASP A 120 -3.11 -11.33 -9.52
CA ASP A 120 -3.69 -12.12 -8.45
C ASP A 120 -4.86 -11.40 -7.78
N ASP A 121 -4.69 -10.10 -7.57
CA ASP A 121 -5.71 -9.27 -6.96
C ASP A 121 -6.98 -9.17 -7.84
N LEU A 122 -6.79 -9.09 -9.17
CA LEU A 122 -7.87 -9.12 -10.15
C LEU A 122 -8.54 -10.51 -10.28
N ALA A 123 -7.75 -11.59 -10.15
CA ALA A 123 -8.28 -12.94 -10.22
C ALA A 123 -9.11 -13.31 -8.99
N LEU A 124 -8.78 -12.77 -7.82
CA LEU A 124 -9.37 -13.16 -6.53
C LEU A 124 -10.90 -13.05 -6.48
N PRO A 125 -11.57 -11.98 -6.97
CA PRO A 125 -13.04 -11.93 -7.02
C PRO A 125 -13.67 -13.03 -7.88
N LEU A 126 -12.99 -13.46 -8.94
CA LEU A 126 -13.46 -14.53 -9.83
C LEU A 126 -13.25 -15.90 -9.20
N GLU A 127 -12.09 -16.13 -8.60
CA GLU A 127 -11.78 -17.36 -7.86
C GLU A 127 -12.74 -17.58 -6.68
N SER A 128 -13.00 -16.51 -5.94
CA SER A 128 -13.93 -16.53 -4.81
C SER A 128 -15.36 -16.91 -5.22
N ARG A 129 -15.74 -16.60 -6.47
CA ARG A 129 -17.05 -16.95 -7.05
C ARG A 129 -17.04 -18.26 -7.84
N GLY A 130 -15.94 -19.01 -7.82
CA GLY A 130 -15.83 -20.31 -8.49
C GLY A 130 -15.80 -20.25 -10.02
N VAL A 131 -15.36 -19.15 -10.61
CA VAL A 131 -15.16 -19.03 -12.06
C VAL A 131 -14.08 -20.02 -12.51
N PRO A 132 -14.30 -20.81 -13.57
CA PRO A 132 -13.31 -21.77 -14.07
C PRO A 132 -11.97 -21.10 -14.41
N ALA A 133 -10.85 -21.67 -14.00
CA ALA A 133 -9.49 -21.14 -14.17
C ALA A 133 -9.18 -20.76 -15.62
N ALA A 134 -9.66 -21.54 -16.59
CA ALA A 134 -9.46 -21.27 -18.02
C ALA A 134 -10.04 -19.92 -18.50
N LEU A 135 -11.05 -19.38 -17.80
CA LEU A 135 -11.73 -18.14 -18.16
C LEU A 135 -11.13 -16.93 -17.44
N ILE A 136 -10.45 -17.13 -16.30
CA ILE A 136 -9.97 -16.03 -15.44
C ILE A 136 -9.00 -15.13 -16.19
N GLY A 137 -8.00 -15.68 -16.86
CA GLY A 137 -7.01 -14.88 -17.58
C GLY A 137 -7.62 -13.99 -18.69
N ALA A 138 -8.64 -14.49 -19.39
CA ALA A 138 -9.34 -13.69 -20.41
C ALA A 138 -10.15 -12.56 -19.77
N LYS A 139 -10.86 -12.84 -18.65
CA LYS A 139 -11.62 -11.81 -17.92
C LYS A 139 -10.72 -10.74 -17.31
N VAL A 140 -9.55 -11.13 -16.78
CA VAL A 140 -8.55 -10.17 -16.26
C VAL A 140 -8.11 -9.22 -17.35
N ARG A 141 -7.68 -9.73 -18.53
CA ARG A 141 -7.28 -8.89 -19.66
C ARG A 141 -8.42 -7.98 -20.13
N ALA A 142 -9.63 -8.49 -20.24
CA ALA A 142 -10.78 -7.68 -20.66
C ALA A 142 -11.04 -6.54 -19.66
N ALA A 143 -11.02 -6.80 -18.35
CA ALA A 143 -11.29 -5.79 -17.33
C ALA A 143 -10.18 -4.72 -17.28
N THR A 144 -8.90 -5.10 -17.44
CA THR A 144 -7.78 -4.15 -17.43
C THR A 144 -7.77 -3.28 -18.69
N SER A 145 -8.05 -3.86 -19.85
CA SER A 145 -8.18 -3.12 -21.10
C SER A 145 -9.36 -2.13 -21.04
N ALA A 146 -10.50 -2.52 -20.46
CA ALA A 146 -11.68 -1.68 -20.35
C ALA A 146 -11.41 -0.37 -19.56
N VAL A 147 -10.56 -0.41 -18.54
CA VAL A 147 -10.19 0.78 -17.74
C VAL A 147 -8.93 1.47 -18.31
N GLY A 148 -8.38 1.03 -19.43
CA GLY A 148 -7.21 1.62 -20.06
C GLY A 148 -5.89 1.36 -19.33
N LEU A 149 -5.76 0.25 -18.59
CA LEU A 149 -4.50 -0.17 -18.00
C LEU A 149 -3.58 -0.74 -19.07
N PRO A 150 -2.28 -0.39 -19.08
CA PRO A 150 -1.29 -1.00 -19.97
C PRO A 150 -1.13 -2.50 -19.71
N ASP A 151 -0.94 -3.30 -20.76
CA ASP A 151 -0.79 -4.76 -20.65
C ASP A 151 0.35 -5.17 -19.72
N ASP A 152 1.46 -4.45 -19.72
CA ASP A 152 2.62 -4.71 -18.87
C ASP A 152 2.36 -4.37 -17.40
N ALA A 153 1.40 -3.49 -17.09
CA ALA A 153 1.01 -3.16 -15.71
C ALA A 153 0.36 -4.35 -14.99
N VAL A 154 -0.30 -5.24 -15.73
CA VAL A 154 -1.01 -6.40 -15.19
C VAL A 154 -0.07 -7.38 -14.47
N GLU A 155 1.15 -7.55 -14.99
CA GLU A 155 2.17 -8.44 -14.42
C GLU A 155 3.02 -7.80 -13.31
N ARG A 156 2.82 -6.51 -13.06
CA ARG A 156 3.58 -5.76 -12.05
C ARG A 156 3.05 -6.00 -10.65
N ASP A 157 3.94 -5.82 -9.67
CA ASP A 157 3.53 -5.64 -8.28
C ASP A 157 2.71 -4.34 -8.14
N VAL A 158 1.63 -4.40 -7.40
CA VAL A 158 0.72 -3.24 -7.16
C VAL A 158 1.46 -2.01 -6.64
N GLU A 159 2.51 -2.21 -5.87
CA GLU A 159 3.33 -1.13 -5.33
C GLU A 159 4.18 -0.40 -6.37
N ARG A 160 4.46 -1.07 -7.51
CA ARG A 160 5.17 -0.46 -8.64
C ARG A 160 4.26 0.30 -9.59
N LEU A 161 2.95 0.21 -9.39
CA LEU A 161 1.97 0.98 -10.14
C LEU A 161 2.00 2.45 -9.69
N SER A 162 1.79 3.35 -10.62
CA SER A 162 1.50 4.76 -10.33
C SER A 162 0.18 4.91 -9.56
N GLY A 163 -0.06 6.08 -8.97
CA GLY A 163 -1.33 6.37 -8.28
C GLY A 163 -2.56 6.17 -9.17
N GLY A 164 -2.48 6.65 -10.42
CA GLY A 164 -3.54 6.49 -11.41
C GLY A 164 -3.74 5.04 -11.84
N GLU A 165 -2.65 4.30 -12.14
CA GLU A 165 -2.75 2.87 -12.46
C GLU A 165 -3.36 2.06 -11.30
N ARG A 166 -3.05 2.40 -10.05
CA ARG A 166 -3.69 1.79 -8.87
C ARG A 166 -5.18 2.09 -8.79
N ALA A 167 -5.59 3.32 -9.11
CA ALA A 167 -7.00 3.68 -9.16
C ALA A 167 -7.75 2.92 -10.26
N GLN A 168 -7.19 2.88 -11.48
CA GLN A 168 -7.73 2.07 -12.60
C GLN A 168 -7.85 0.59 -12.22
N ALA A 169 -6.79 0.02 -11.62
CA ALA A 169 -6.78 -1.36 -11.16
C ALA A 169 -7.86 -1.65 -10.10
N ALA A 170 -8.10 -0.72 -9.15
CA ALA A 170 -9.15 -0.86 -8.15
C ALA A 170 -10.55 -0.88 -8.80
N ILE A 171 -10.77 -0.03 -9.81
CA ILE A 171 -12.02 -0.02 -10.58
C ILE A 171 -12.15 -1.34 -11.36
N ALA A 172 -11.10 -1.79 -12.07
CA ALA A 172 -11.12 -3.07 -12.77
C ALA A 172 -11.46 -4.24 -11.84
N THR A 173 -10.87 -4.26 -10.63
CA THR A 173 -11.15 -5.30 -9.63
C THR A 173 -12.61 -5.29 -9.17
N ALA A 174 -13.21 -4.11 -9.01
CA ALA A 174 -14.61 -4.00 -8.63
C ALA A 174 -15.57 -4.42 -9.75
N LEU A 175 -15.21 -4.15 -11.01
CA LEU A 175 -16.04 -4.43 -12.19
C LEU A 175 -15.88 -5.86 -12.74
N ILE A 176 -14.76 -6.53 -12.50
CA ILE A 176 -14.38 -7.81 -13.15
C ILE A 176 -15.40 -8.94 -12.94
N SER A 177 -16.10 -8.92 -11.82
CA SER A 177 -17.15 -9.90 -11.51
C SER A 177 -18.52 -9.55 -12.06
N GLU A 178 -18.64 -8.47 -12.83
CA GLU A 178 -19.89 -7.94 -13.35
C GLU A 178 -20.93 -7.79 -12.22
N PRO A 179 -20.65 -6.94 -11.22
CA PRO A 179 -21.48 -6.84 -10.03
C PRO A 179 -22.87 -6.30 -10.35
N ALA A 180 -23.88 -6.77 -9.63
CA ALA A 180 -25.24 -6.23 -9.70
C ALA A 180 -25.40 -4.93 -8.90
N LEU A 181 -24.51 -4.68 -7.94
CA LEU A 181 -24.40 -3.45 -7.15
C LEU A 181 -22.95 -2.96 -7.14
N LEU A 182 -22.74 -1.72 -7.57
CA LEU A 182 -21.44 -1.04 -7.48
C LEU A 182 -21.50 0.03 -6.39
N ILE A 183 -20.57 -0.02 -5.45
CA ILE A 183 -20.35 1.05 -4.47
C ILE A 183 -18.96 1.59 -4.70
N ALA A 184 -18.83 2.87 -5.07
CA ALA A 184 -17.55 3.46 -5.40
C ALA A 184 -17.37 4.81 -4.69
N ASP A 185 -16.39 4.86 -3.81
CA ASP A 185 -16.03 6.05 -3.05
C ASP A 185 -14.80 6.71 -3.68
N GLU A 186 -14.98 7.91 -4.23
CA GLU A 186 -13.99 8.69 -4.96
C GLU A 186 -13.22 7.86 -6.03
N PRO A 187 -13.93 7.14 -6.93
CA PRO A 187 -13.26 6.18 -7.83
C PRO A 187 -12.27 6.83 -8.79
N LEU A 188 -12.50 8.09 -9.19
CA LEU A 188 -11.69 8.82 -10.16
C LEU A 188 -10.57 9.65 -9.51
N ALA A 189 -10.47 9.65 -8.18
CA ALA A 189 -9.46 10.43 -7.49
C ALA A 189 -8.03 10.01 -7.86
N GLY A 190 -7.22 10.99 -8.30
CA GLY A 190 -5.83 10.78 -8.72
C GLY A 190 -5.66 10.28 -10.15
N LEU A 191 -6.73 10.27 -10.94
CA LEU A 191 -6.68 10.08 -12.39
C LEU A 191 -6.55 11.45 -13.10
N ASP A 192 -5.83 11.47 -14.20
CA ASP A 192 -5.90 12.58 -15.15
C ASP A 192 -7.25 12.53 -15.92
N GLU A 193 -7.60 13.63 -16.56
CA GLU A 193 -8.91 13.81 -17.23
C GLU A 193 -9.20 12.70 -18.23
N SER A 194 -8.21 12.29 -19.04
CA SER A 194 -8.38 11.27 -20.07
C SER A 194 -8.69 9.89 -19.48
N ARG A 195 -7.97 9.50 -18.42
CA ARG A 195 -8.19 8.23 -17.71
C ARG A 195 -9.48 8.26 -16.89
N ALA A 196 -9.80 9.41 -16.29
CA ALA A 196 -11.05 9.61 -15.56
C ALA A 196 -12.27 9.43 -16.49
N ALA A 197 -12.21 9.99 -17.70
CA ALA A 197 -13.27 9.83 -18.70
C ALA A 197 -13.49 8.36 -19.11
N VAL A 198 -12.40 7.59 -19.34
CA VAL A 198 -12.48 6.16 -19.66
C VAL A 198 -13.11 5.38 -18.52
N CYS A 199 -12.65 5.60 -17.27
CA CYS A 199 -13.18 4.91 -16.09
C CYS A 199 -14.64 5.28 -15.81
N ALA A 200 -15.02 6.55 -15.94
CA ALA A 200 -16.40 7.00 -15.77
C ALA A 200 -17.34 6.36 -16.79
N ALA A 201 -16.91 6.25 -18.06
CA ALA A 201 -17.68 5.58 -19.12
C ALA A 201 -17.90 4.10 -18.79
N GLN A 202 -16.88 3.39 -18.27
CA GLN A 202 -17.03 1.99 -17.84
C GLN A 202 -18.00 1.84 -16.67
N ILE A 203 -17.97 2.75 -15.71
CA ILE A 203 -18.94 2.79 -14.61
C ILE A 203 -20.36 3.07 -15.13
N ALA A 204 -20.49 3.98 -16.08
CA ALA A 204 -21.80 4.35 -16.65
C ALA A 204 -22.46 3.20 -17.43
N THR A 205 -21.67 2.42 -18.17
CA THR A 205 -22.19 1.32 -19.00
C THR A 205 -22.48 0.04 -18.21
N LEU A 206 -22.06 -0.05 -16.94
CA LEU A 206 -22.30 -1.22 -16.11
C LEU A 206 -23.81 -1.42 -15.86
N HIS A 207 -24.32 -2.60 -16.13
CA HIS A 207 -25.69 -2.97 -15.79
C HIS A 207 -25.82 -3.32 -14.30
N ALA A 208 -25.94 -2.30 -13.43
CA ALA A 208 -25.96 -2.43 -11.97
C ALA A 208 -26.70 -1.27 -11.32
N THR A 209 -27.19 -1.46 -10.10
CA THR A 209 -27.50 -0.37 -9.17
C THR A 209 -26.18 0.24 -8.69
N ARG A 210 -26.09 1.58 -8.54
CA ARG A 210 -24.81 2.22 -8.21
C ARG A 210 -24.96 3.21 -7.06
N VAL A 211 -23.98 3.19 -6.16
CA VAL A 211 -23.79 4.22 -5.13
C VAL A 211 -22.41 4.81 -5.35
N LEU A 212 -22.36 6.06 -5.79
CA LEU A 212 -21.14 6.76 -6.15
C LEU A 212 -20.93 7.94 -5.19
N VAL A 213 -19.71 8.10 -4.70
CA VAL A 213 -19.30 9.28 -3.94
C VAL A 213 -18.30 10.05 -4.79
N ALA A 214 -18.51 11.34 -4.97
CA ALA A 214 -17.61 12.19 -5.72
C ALA A 214 -17.65 13.66 -5.26
N HIS A 215 -16.52 14.34 -5.44
CA HIS A 215 -16.44 15.80 -5.33
C HIS A 215 -16.78 16.46 -6.66
N ASP A 216 -16.22 15.97 -7.76
CA ASP A 216 -16.57 16.37 -9.11
C ASP A 216 -17.79 15.56 -9.58
N LEU A 217 -18.86 16.25 -9.92
CA LEU A 217 -20.14 15.65 -10.29
C LEU A 217 -20.30 15.49 -11.80
N GLU A 218 -19.49 16.18 -12.59
CA GLU A 218 -19.59 16.20 -14.06
C GLU A 218 -19.41 14.81 -14.68
N PRO A 219 -18.39 14.00 -14.31
CA PRO A 219 -18.21 12.65 -14.86
C PRO A 219 -19.37 11.70 -14.56
N PHE A 220 -20.20 12.03 -13.56
CA PHE A 220 -21.35 11.25 -13.10
C PHE A 220 -22.69 11.92 -13.37
N ALA A 221 -22.78 12.73 -14.44
CA ALA A 221 -24.01 13.43 -14.85
C ALA A 221 -25.20 12.47 -15.10
N PHE A 222 -24.91 11.19 -15.39
CA PHE A 222 -25.91 10.13 -15.56
C PHE A 222 -26.60 9.67 -14.26
N ALA A 223 -26.20 10.17 -13.09
CA ALA A 223 -26.80 9.81 -11.81
C ALA A 223 -28.30 10.22 -11.77
N THR A 224 -29.16 9.25 -11.39
CA THR A 224 -30.61 9.41 -11.32
C THR A 224 -31.07 10.10 -10.04
N GLN A 225 -30.32 9.88 -8.94
CA GLN A 225 -30.60 10.49 -7.65
C GLN A 225 -29.32 11.14 -7.09
N ARG A 226 -29.51 12.27 -6.40
CA ARG A 226 -28.38 13.02 -5.81
C ARG A 226 -28.67 13.37 -4.36
N VAL A 227 -27.69 13.14 -3.48
CA VAL A 227 -27.75 13.49 -2.07
C VAL A 227 -26.53 14.33 -1.73
N HIS A 228 -26.76 15.46 -1.06
CA HIS A 228 -25.69 16.32 -0.56
C HIS A 228 -25.60 16.20 0.96
N LEU A 229 -24.40 15.86 1.47
CA LEU A 229 -24.15 15.72 2.89
C LEU A 229 -23.34 16.89 3.45
N SER A 230 -23.74 17.36 4.62
CA SER A 230 -22.99 18.33 5.42
C SER A 230 -23.09 17.99 6.90
N GLY A 231 -21.96 17.86 7.60
CA GLY A 231 -21.91 17.51 9.02
C GLY A 231 -22.67 16.23 9.37
N GLY A 232 -22.62 15.21 8.51
CA GLY A 232 -23.32 13.92 8.72
C GLY A 232 -24.82 13.93 8.42
N ARG A 233 -25.37 15.02 7.88
CA ARG A 233 -26.78 15.19 7.57
C ARG A 233 -27.02 15.47 6.11
N VAL A 234 -28.20 15.08 5.61
CA VAL A 234 -28.62 15.48 4.28
C VAL A 234 -29.06 16.93 4.32
N VAL A 235 -28.54 17.72 3.41
CA VAL A 235 -28.92 19.12 3.21
C VAL A 235 -29.24 19.35 1.73
N PRO A 236 -30.05 20.37 1.38
CA PRO A 236 -30.19 20.75 -0.01
C PRO A 236 -28.85 21.04 -0.65
N PRO A 237 -28.62 20.61 -1.91
CA PRO A 237 -27.37 20.98 -2.58
C PRO A 237 -27.25 22.50 -2.61
N PRO A 238 -26.02 23.03 -2.41
CA PRO A 238 -25.83 24.46 -2.54
C PRO A 238 -26.36 24.88 -3.91
N THR A 239 -27.21 25.87 -3.92
CA THR A 239 -27.68 26.48 -5.17
C THR A 239 -26.45 26.94 -5.92
N ALA A 240 -26.11 26.25 -7.02
CA ALA A 240 -25.02 26.67 -7.87
C ALA A 240 -25.26 28.16 -8.20
N PRO A 241 -24.23 29.02 -8.06
CA PRO A 241 -24.35 30.33 -8.69
C PRO A 241 -24.63 30.03 -10.16
N ARG A 242 -25.75 30.58 -10.68
CA ARG A 242 -26.16 30.43 -12.07
C ARG A 242 -24.92 30.53 -12.93
N THR A 243 -24.68 29.51 -13.75
CA THR A 243 -23.65 29.52 -14.79
C THR A 243 -23.89 30.71 -15.70
N GLY A 244 -23.41 31.85 -15.25
CA GLY A 244 -22.93 32.90 -16.13
C GLY A 244 -21.66 32.32 -16.73
N SER A 245 -21.57 32.35 -18.06
CA SER A 245 -20.41 32.04 -18.85
C SER A 245 -19.13 32.21 -18.05
N ILE A 246 -18.29 31.17 -17.95
CA ILE A 246 -16.91 31.27 -17.48
C ILE A 246 -16.14 32.03 -18.55
N GLY A 247 -16.35 33.34 -18.54
CA GLY A 247 -15.57 34.34 -19.21
C GLY A 247 -15.01 35.23 -18.14
N GLU A 248 -13.68 35.31 -18.10
CA GLU A 248 -12.85 36.24 -17.32
C GLU A 248 -12.81 36.02 -15.80
N SER A 249 -11.70 35.41 -15.38
CA SER A 249 -10.95 35.59 -14.14
C SER A 249 -11.65 36.36 -13.00
N THR A 250 -12.44 35.64 -12.18
CA THR A 250 -12.74 36.11 -10.82
C THR A 250 -11.48 35.84 -9.98
N PRO A 251 -10.81 36.88 -9.43
CA PRO A 251 -9.72 36.68 -8.48
C PRO A 251 -10.24 35.88 -7.30
N LEU A 252 -9.44 34.91 -6.81
CA LEU A 252 -9.71 34.23 -5.56
C LEU A 252 -9.91 35.28 -4.47
N VAL A 253 -11.17 35.53 -4.10
CA VAL A 253 -11.53 36.45 -3.01
C VAL A 253 -10.97 35.84 -1.72
N GLY A 254 -9.92 36.42 -1.18
CA GLY A 254 -9.28 35.98 0.06
C GLY A 254 -7.76 35.86 0.05
N VAL A 255 -7.10 35.94 -1.10
CA VAL A 255 -5.66 36.20 -1.12
C VAL A 255 -5.48 37.71 -0.98
N PRO A 256 -4.86 38.24 0.10
CA PRO A 256 -4.66 39.69 0.22
C PRO A 256 -3.79 40.13 -0.96
N THR A 257 -4.38 40.84 -1.90
CA THR A 257 -3.69 41.63 -2.91
C THR A 257 -3.22 42.95 -2.26
N GLU A 258 -2.46 42.83 -1.19
CA GLU A 258 -1.63 43.98 -0.83
C GLU A 258 -0.56 44.07 -1.91
N SER A 259 -0.40 45.29 -2.45
CA SER A 259 0.62 45.63 -3.42
C SER A 259 1.98 45.12 -2.97
N VAL A 260 2.35 43.94 -3.51
CA VAL A 260 3.64 43.33 -3.19
C VAL A 260 4.69 44.11 -3.92
N GLU A 261 5.47 44.91 -3.17
CA GLU A 261 6.80 45.31 -3.63
C GLU A 261 7.49 44.00 -4.09
N SER A 262 7.91 43.98 -5.34
CA SER A 262 8.63 42.85 -5.96
C SER A 262 9.78 42.44 -5.04
N VAL A 263 9.64 41.32 -4.37
CA VAL A 263 10.75 40.73 -3.61
C VAL A 263 11.77 40.29 -4.65
N PRO A 264 12.96 40.90 -4.70
CA PRO A 264 13.98 40.55 -5.68
C PRO A 264 14.29 39.07 -5.52
N ALA A 265 14.42 38.34 -6.65
CA ALA A 265 14.86 36.97 -6.68
C ALA A 265 16.10 36.83 -5.79
N ARG A 266 15.94 36.21 -4.62
CA ARG A 266 17.04 36.08 -3.66
C ARG A 266 18.01 35.05 -4.21
N ASP A 267 19.23 35.50 -4.51
CA ASP A 267 20.38 34.67 -4.87
C ASP A 267 20.68 33.66 -3.76
N GLY A 268 20.07 32.47 -3.85
CA GLY A 268 20.32 31.42 -2.89
C GLY A 268 19.71 30.11 -3.30
N VAL A 269 20.45 29.27 -4.03
CA VAL A 269 20.13 27.87 -4.21
C VAL A 269 20.17 27.19 -2.84
N VAL A 270 19.06 26.58 -2.43
CA VAL A 270 18.95 25.85 -1.15
C VAL A 270 19.03 24.33 -1.31
N LEU A 271 18.59 23.82 -2.45
CA LEU A 271 18.67 22.40 -2.78
C LEU A 271 18.82 22.23 -4.29
N GLN A 272 19.72 21.33 -4.70
CA GLN A 272 19.89 20.94 -6.09
C GLN A 272 19.99 19.41 -6.19
N LEU A 273 19.24 18.85 -7.12
CA LEU A 273 19.39 17.47 -7.59
C LEU A 273 19.88 17.50 -9.01
N PHE A 274 20.82 16.63 -9.33
CA PHE A 274 21.35 16.46 -10.68
C PHE A 274 21.34 14.99 -11.06
N ALA A 275 20.65 14.66 -12.16
CA ALA A 275 20.52 13.31 -12.72
C ALA A 275 20.23 12.23 -11.66
N ALA A 276 19.41 12.57 -10.65
CA ALA A 276 19.14 11.74 -9.49
C ALA A 276 18.24 10.56 -9.88
N SER A 277 18.62 9.34 -9.49
CA SER A 277 17.83 8.12 -9.71
C SER A 277 17.90 7.18 -8.50
N SER A 278 16.92 6.26 -8.41
CA SER A 278 16.87 5.25 -7.36
C SER A 278 16.46 3.88 -7.93
N HIS A 279 17.13 2.82 -7.50
CA HIS A 279 16.80 1.44 -7.84
C HIS A 279 15.43 1.01 -7.29
N ASP A 280 14.95 1.66 -6.23
CA ASP A 280 13.59 1.42 -5.71
C ASP A 280 12.50 1.89 -6.69
N ARG A 281 12.87 2.73 -7.68
CA ARG A 281 12.00 3.28 -8.72
C ARG A 281 12.66 3.19 -10.12
N PRO A 282 12.95 1.99 -10.64
CA PRO A 282 13.75 1.81 -11.85
C PRO A 282 13.11 2.36 -13.13
N ASN A 283 11.80 2.54 -13.14
CA ASN A 283 11.04 3.04 -14.31
C ASN A 283 10.97 4.58 -14.36
N VAL A 284 11.56 5.28 -13.39
CA VAL A 284 11.60 6.74 -13.37
C VAL A 284 12.95 7.17 -13.96
N PRO A 285 12.95 8.02 -15.02
CA PRO A 285 14.20 8.52 -15.59
C PRO A 285 14.97 9.38 -14.59
N PRO A 286 16.28 9.59 -14.78
CA PRO A 286 17.07 10.47 -13.93
C PRO A 286 16.47 11.88 -13.85
N LEU A 287 16.34 12.41 -12.65
CA LEU A 287 15.61 13.64 -12.34
C LEU A 287 16.58 14.75 -11.92
N SER A 288 16.32 15.98 -12.36
CA SER A 288 17.09 17.16 -11.97
C SER A 288 16.18 18.30 -11.58
N ILE A 289 16.51 19.00 -10.49
CA ILE A 289 15.78 20.20 -10.04
C ILE A 289 16.67 21.12 -9.20
N THR A 290 16.41 22.42 -9.25
CA THR A 290 17.04 23.43 -8.38
C THR A 290 15.95 24.22 -7.68
N LEU A 291 16.04 24.36 -6.35
CA LEU A 291 15.11 25.12 -5.52
C LEU A 291 15.80 26.35 -4.93
N HIS A 292 15.09 27.48 -4.93
CA HIS A 292 15.56 28.75 -4.39
C HIS A 292 14.76 29.17 -3.15
N ALA A 293 15.40 29.88 -2.23
CA ALA A 293 14.74 30.36 -1.02
C ALA A 293 13.61 31.34 -1.36
N GLY A 294 12.45 31.17 -0.73
CA GLY A 294 11.28 32.03 -0.96
C GLY A 294 10.52 31.77 -2.25
N GLU A 295 10.87 30.71 -3.00
CA GLU A 295 10.21 30.31 -4.23
C GLU A 295 9.23 29.17 -3.98
N LEU A 296 8.04 29.26 -4.58
CA LEU A 296 7.06 28.17 -4.67
C LEU A 296 7.18 27.52 -6.05
N THR A 297 7.80 26.35 -6.13
CA THR A 297 7.94 25.60 -7.37
C THR A 297 6.80 24.60 -7.49
N LEU A 298 5.98 24.73 -8.54
CA LEU A 298 4.95 23.76 -8.90
C LEU A 298 5.48 22.76 -9.91
N LEU A 299 5.45 21.48 -9.56
CA LEU A 299 5.85 20.40 -10.43
C LEU A 299 4.59 19.73 -11.01
N SER A 300 4.29 20.04 -12.26
CA SER A 300 3.19 19.43 -13.00
C SER A 300 3.68 18.32 -13.92
N GLY A 301 2.81 17.43 -14.33
CA GLY A 301 3.11 16.34 -15.26
C GLY A 301 2.15 15.17 -15.11
N ALA A 302 2.13 14.29 -16.11
CA ALA A 302 1.27 13.11 -16.12
C ALA A 302 1.48 12.21 -14.88
N THR A 303 0.46 11.48 -14.52
CA THR A 303 0.55 10.47 -13.46
C THR A 303 1.60 9.42 -13.85
N GLY A 304 2.51 9.10 -12.94
CA GLY A 304 3.62 8.17 -13.20
C GLY A 304 4.90 8.83 -13.75
N SER A 305 4.92 10.15 -14.01
CA SER A 305 6.13 10.85 -14.51
C SER A 305 7.29 10.95 -13.51
N GLY A 306 7.09 10.51 -12.25
CA GLY A 306 8.15 10.53 -11.22
C GLY A 306 8.11 11.71 -10.26
N LYS A 307 7.04 12.51 -10.22
CA LYS A 307 6.90 13.67 -9.32
C LYS A 307 7.14 13.32 -7.85
N SER A 308 6.42 12.34 -7.32
CA SER A 308 6.58 11.87 -5.94
C SER A 308 7.98 11.29 -5.67
N THR A 309 8.59 10.66 -6.69
CA THR A 309 9.96 10.13 -6.62
C THR A 309 10.96 11.28 -6.49
N LEU A 310 10.79 12.35 -7.29
CA LEU A 310 11.63 13.56 -7.21
C LEU A 310 11.56 14.20 -5.81
N LEU A 311 10.36 14.35 -5.25
CA LEU A 311 10.18 14.87 -3.89
C LEU A 311 10.87 13.99 -2.84
N ALA A 312 10.70 12.68 -2.93
CA ALA A 312 11.30 11.74 -1.99
C ALA A 312 12.85 11.69 -2.08
N LEU A 313 13.42 11.81 -3.30
CA LEU A 313 14.86 11.98 -3.51
C LEU A 313 15.35 13.32 -2.97
N ALA A 314 14.62 14.43 -3.24
CA ALA A 314 14.93 15.75 -2.71
C ALA A 314 14.90 15.77 -1.18
N ALA A 315 13.94 15.09 -0.57
CA ALA A 315 13.86 14.92 0.89
C ALA A 315 14.99 14.03 1.45
N GLY A 316 15.57 13.15 0.66
CA GLY A 316 16.49 12.12 1.14
C GLY A 316 15.77 10.95 1.83
N VAL A 317 14.50 10.76 1.55
CA VAL A 317 13.68 9.62 2.02
C VAL A 317 13.98 8.38 1.18
N LEU A 318 14.12 8.55 -0.14
CA LEU A 318 14.62 7.50 -1.02
C LEU A 318 16.14 7.56 -1.11
N PRO A 319 16.81 6.39 -1.19
CA PRO A 319 18.24 6.35 -1.42
C PRO A 319 18.55 6.87 -2.83
N LEU A 320 19.65 7.61 -2.93
CA LEU A 320 20.20 8.07 -4.19
C LEU A 320 21.22 7.02 -4.65
N ASP A 321 20.93 6.35 -5.75
CA ASP A 321 21.82 5.32 -6.31
C ASP A 321 22.72 5.86 -7.42
N ALA A 322 22.24 6.87 -8.16
CA ALA A 322 23.04 7.64 -9.11
C ALA A 322 22.62 9.11 -9.13
N GLY A 323 23.52 9.98 -9.60
CA GLY A 323 23.36 11.43 -9.58
C GLY A 323 23.83 12.06 -8.28
N GLU A 324 23.54 13.33 -8.09
CA GLU A 324 24.03 14.13 -6.96
C GLU A 324 22.89 14.90 -6.29
N ARG A 325 22.98 15.04 -4.97
CA ARG A 325 22.09 15.88 -4.16
C ARG A 325 22.92 16.86 -3.34
N HIS A 326 22.81 18.11 -3.69
CA HIS A 326 23.47 19.21 -2.97
C HIS A 326 22.45 19.97 -2.13
N VAL A 327 22.73 20.13 -0.84
CA VAL A 327 21.97 20.99 0.08
C VAL A 327 22.92 22.09 0.52
N SER A 328 22.48 23.35 0.41
CA SER A 328 23.32 24.50 0.77
C SER A 328 23.88 24.35 2.18
N GLU A 329 25.15 24.74 2.37
CA GLU A 329 25.81 24.72 3.69
C GLU A 329 25.03 25.54 4.74
N LYS A 330 24.36 26.63 4.32
CA LYS A 330 23.51 27.43 5.19
C LYS A 330 22.35 26.61 5.77
N VAL A 331 21.80 25.68 4.99
CA VAL A 331 20.75 24.74 5.41
C VAL A 331 21.33 23.64 6.32
N ASN A 332 22.57 23.27 6.12
CA ASN A 332 23.22 22.14 6.83
C ASN A 332 23.78 22.54 8.21
N ARG A 333 24.14 23.85 8.40
CA ARG A 333 24.81 24.37 9.63
C ARG A 333 23.87 25.01 10.64
N SER A 334 22.64 25.35 10.26
CA SER A 334 21.68 25.99 11.15
C SER A 334 20.57 25.02 11.53
N ASP A 335 19.74 25.44 12.48
CA ASP A 335 18.47 24.80 12.82
C ASP A 335 17.46 24.66 11.65
N GLN A 336 17.94 24.86 10.44
CA GLN A 336 17.17 24.85 9.20
C GLN A 336 16.83 23.45 8.76
N VAL A 337 15.57 23.21 8.43
CA VAL A 337 15.00 21.89 8.39
C VAL A 337 14.32 21.66 7.06
N ILE A 338 14.58 20.50 6.44
CA ILE A 338 13.79 19.98 5.32
C ILE A 338 12.57 19.27 5.90
N ARG A 339 11.38 19.59 5.38
CA ARG A 339 10.15 18.88 5.71
C ARG A 339 9.54 18.28 4.46
N TYR A 340 9.03 17.07 4.60
CA TYR A 340 8.37 16.35 3.53
C TYR A 340 6.98 15.91 3.98
N VAL A 341 5.97 16.33 3.24
CA VAL A 341 4.57 15.87 3.41
C VAL A 341 4.27 14.94 2.25
N PRO A 342 4.23 13.63 2.49
CA PRO A 342 3.96 12.64 1.46
C PRO A 342 2.49 12.64 1.03
N GLN A 343 2.18 12.04 -0.12
CA GLN A 343 0.84 11.87 -0.62
C GLN A 343 -0.08 11.13 0.38
N ASP A 344 0.43 10.14 1.12
CA ASP A 344 -0.23 9.58 2.31
C ASP A 344 0.23 10.29 3.59
N PRO A 345 -0.58 11.20 4.15
CA PRO A 345 -0.23 11.89 5.39
C PRO A 345 -0.12 10.96 6.60
N GLY A 346 -0.67 9.75 6.51
CA GLY A 346 -0.54 8.72 7.54
C GLY A 346 0.91 8.26 7.75
N LEU A 347 1.77 8.38 6.72
CA LEU A 347 3.20 8.10 6.84
C LEU A 347 3.90 9.08 7.79
N LEU A 348 3.47 10.33 7.83
CA LEU A 348 4.01 11.37 8.69
C LEU A 348 3.37 11.33 10.10
N LEU A 349 2.04 11.31 10.18
CA LEU A 349 1.29 11.46 11.44
C LEU A 349 1.24 10.16 12.26
N GLY A 350 1.18 8.99 11.62
CA GLY A 350 0.99 7.73 12.31
C GLY A 350 -0.36 7.67 13.04
N ALA A 351 -0.37 7.06 14.23
CA ALA A 351 -1.55 6.94 15.09
C ALA A 351 -1.64 8.06 16.16
N ARG A 352 -0.63 8.95 16.22
CA ARG A 352 -0.56 10.01 17.24
C ARG A 352 -1.46 11.19 16.91
N SER A 353 -1.79 12.02 17.91
CA SER A 353 -2.38 13.31 17.68
C SER A 353 -1.30 14.35 17.30
N LEU A 354 -1.70 15.41 16.63
CA LEU A 354 -0.79 16.52 16.31
C LEU A 354 -0.15 17.09 17.58
N ALA A 355 -0.95 17.29 18.65
CA ALA A 355 -0.47 17.78 19.94
C ALA A 355 0.67 16.94 20.55
N GLN A 356 0.64 15.62 20.36
CA GLN A 356 1.70 14.71 20.83
C GLN A 356 2.99 14.78 19.97
N MET A 357 2.91 15.37 18.79
CA MET A 357 4.02 15.46 17.84
C MET A 357 4.72 16.81 17.87
N LEU A 358 4.11 17.83 18.44
CA LEU A 358 4.66 19.19 18.54
C LEU A 358 5.62 19.31 19.71
N ALA A 359 6.69 20.10 19.53
CA ALA A 359 7.50 20.59 20.61
C ALA A 359 6.77 21.77 21.33
N PRO A 360 7.07 22.05 22.63
CA PRO A 360 6.41 23.14 23.34
C PRO A 360 6.44 24.50 22.63
N GLY A 361 7.54 24.82 21.93
CA GLY A 361 7.68 26.07 21.17
C GLY A 361 6.94 26.10 19.81
N GLU A 362 6.38 24.98 19.37
CA GLU A 362 5.66 24.84 18.10
C GLU A 362 4.14 24.92 18.27
N VAL A 363 3.63 24.71 19.49
CA VAL A 363 2.20 24.52 19.79
C VAL A 363 1.37 25.75 19.39
N ALA A 364 1.74 26.94 19.87
CA ALA A 364 0.98 28.15 19.57
C ALA A 364 0.89 28.44 18.07
N ARG A 365 1.99 28.21 17.33
CA ARG A 365 2.00 28.38 15.87
C ARG A 365 1.14 27.32 15.19
N ALA A 366 1.19 26.08 15.64
CA ALA A 366 0.37 25.00 15.08
C ALA A 366 -1.13 25.24 15.32
N GLU A 367 -1.52 25.80 16.48
CA GLU A 367 -2.90 26.18 16.76
C GLU A 367 -3.41 27.27 15.83
N THR A 368 -2.59 28.30 15.57
CA THR A 368 -2.94 29.34 14.60
C THR A 368 -3.12 28.74 13.20
N LEU A 369 -2.15 27.97 12.71
CA LEU A 369 -2.23 27.33 11.40
C LEU A 369 -3.39 26.32 11.29
N ALA A 370 -3.70 25.61 12.38
CA ALA A 370 -4.83 24.70 12.44
C ALA A 370 -6.16 25.44 12.36
N THR A 371 -6.25 26.62 12.95
CA THR A 371 -7.43 27.50 12.84
C THR A 371 -7.61 27.99 11.40
N ASP A 372 -6.54 28.46 10.77
CA ASP A 372 -6.55 28.92 9.38
C ASP A 372 -6.97 27.81 8.39
N LEU A 373 -6.61 26.55 8.68
CA LEU A 373 -6.98 25.40 7.89
C LEU A 373 -8.29 24.71 8.34
N GLY A 374 -9.00 25.24 9.34
CA GLY A 374 -10.26 24.67 9.84
C GLY A 374 -10.12 23.27 10.46
N VAL A 375 -9.01 23.02 11.19
CA VAL A 375 -8.74 21.74 11.87
C VAL A 375 -8.29 21.93 13.33
N ALA A 376 -8.57 23.08 13.94
CA ALA A 376 -8.14 23.39 15.30
C ALA A 376 -8.68 22.41 16.35
N ASP A 377 -9.94 21.98 16.23
CA ASP A 377 -10.59 21.02 17.10
C ASP A 377 -10.03 19.59 16.95
N LEU A 378 -9.22 19.34 15.95
CA LEU A 378 -8.63 18.03 15.64
C LEU A 378 -7.21 17.87 16.16
N VAL A 379 -6.57 18.94 16.65
CA VAL A 379 -5.16 18.95 17.10
C VAL A 379 -4.90 17.92 18.19
N GLY A 380 -5.84 17.71 19.11
CA GLY A 380 -5.77 16.70 20.17
C GLY A 380 -6.26 15.31 19.75
N ARG A 381 -6.89 15.17 18.58
CA ARG A 381 -7.48 13.91 18.13
C ARG A 381 -6.41 13.02 17.48
N PRO A 382 -6.38 11.70 17.76
CA PRO A 382 -5.52 10.76 17.04
C PRO A 382 -5.77 10.81 15.53
N ALA A 383 -4.70 10.92 14.73
CA ALA A 383 -4.82 11.02 13.27
C ALA A 383 -5.55 9.83 12.62
N SER A 384 -5.51 8.65 13.27
CA SER A 384 -6.27 7.47 12.83
C SER A 384 -7.80 7.64 12.86
N ARG A 385 -8.30 8.65 13.61
CA ARG A 385 -9.74 8.98 13.73
C ARG A 385 -10.15 10.19 12.89
N CYS A 386 -9.24 10.70 12.06
CA CYS A 386 -9.48 11.82 11.17
C CYS A 386 -9.72 11.31 9.74
N SER A 387 -10.52 12.02 8.95
CA SER A 387 -10.68 11.79 7.52
C SER A 387 -9.36 12.06 6.76
N ASP A 388 -9.25 11.61 5.51
CA ASP A 388 -8.03 11.82 4.71
C ASP A 388 -7.74 13.29 4.47
N GLY A 389 -8.75 14.10 4.18
CA GLY A 389 -8.62 15.55 4.04
C GLY A 389 -8.19 16.25 5.35
N GLU A 390 -8.74 15.85 6.49
CA GLU A 390 -8.34 16.34 7.81
C GLU A 390 -6.89 15.95 8.13
N ARG A 391 -6.51 14.70 7.89
CA ARG A 391 -5.12 14.24 8.08
C ARG A 391 -4.14 15.02 7.21
N ARG A 392 -4.50 15.33 5.97
CA ARG A 392 -3.67 16.11 5.04
C ARG A 392 -3.44 17.51 5.56
N ARG A 393 -4.48 18.18 6.01
CA ARG A 393 -4.37 19.51 6.62
C ARG A 393 -3.55 19.50 7.92
N LEU A 394 -3.76 18.51 8.79
CA LEU A 394 -2.95 18.32 10.01
C LEU A 394 -1.47 18.06 9.70
N ALA A 395 -1.16 17.29 8.66
CA ALA A 395 0.22 17.04 8.23
C ALA A 395 0.91 18.31 7.74
N LEU A 396 0.19 19.16 7.01
CA LEU A 396 0.67 20.47 6.59
C LEU A 396 0.90 21.42 7.77
N VAL A 397 -0.04 21.44 8.74
CA VAL A 397 0.14 22.19 10.01
C VAL A 397 1.40 21.74 10.72
N LEU A 398 1.62 20.43 10.88
CA LEU A 398 2.82 19.89 11.51
C LEU A 398 4.10 20.33 10.81
N ALA A 399 4.14 20.21 9.48
CA ALA A 399 5.32 20.54 8.70
C ALA A 399 5.62 22.07 8.74
N ALA A 400 4.58 22.90 8.59
CA ALA A 400 4.71 24.36 8.56
C ALA A 400 4.99 24.96 9.94
N SER A 401 4.47 24.38 11.04
CA SER A 401 4.72 24.87 12.41
C SER A 401 6.19 24.83 12.79
N GLN A 402 6.97 23.95 12.18
CA GLN A 402 8.38 23.71 12.41
C GLN A 402 9.31 24.71 11.67
N ARG A 403 8.76 25.73 11.02
CA ARG A 403 9.50 26.75 10.24
C ARG A 403 10.54 26.15 9.29
N PRO A 404 10.12 25.30 8.33
CA PRO A 404 11.06 24.66 7.42
C PRO A 404 11.75 25.67 6.51
N THR A 405 13.03 25.44 6.21
CA THR A 405 13.73 26.16 5.13
C THR A 405 13.34 25.60 3.76
N ILE A 406 13.07 24.28 3.71
CA ILE A 406 12.62 23.58 2.52
C ILE A 406 11.38 22.75 2.89
N LEU A 407 10.29 23.01 2.18
CA LEU A 407 9.03 22.28 2.33
C LEU A 407 8.69 21.56 1.01
N LEU A 408 8.65 20.24 1.06
CA LEU A 408 8.34 19.37 -0.07
C LEU A 408 6.96 18.75 0.16
N VAL A 409 6.04 18.95 -0.77
CA VAL A 409 4.63 18.55 -0.57
C VAL A 409 4.11 17.79 -1.78
N ASP A 410 3.56 16.61 -1.53
CA ASP A 410 3.01 15.75 -2.57
C ASP A 410 1.48 15.75 -2.52
N GLU A 411 0.85 16.25 -3.59
CA GLU A 411 -0.59 16.37 -3.79
C GLU A 411 -1.35 16.99 -2.58
N PRO A 412 -1.04 18.24 -2.19
CA PRO A 412 -1.57 18.86 -0.96
C PRO A 412 -3.09 19.06 -0.96
N THR A 413 -3.72 19.18 -2.12
CA THR A 413 -5.15 19.48 -2.28
C THR A 413 -6.00 18.28 -2.66
N LEU A 414 -5.39 17.10 -2.83
CA LEU A 414 -6.08 15.88 -3.24
C LEU A 414 -7.21 15.53 -2.25
N GLY A 415 -8.45 15.38 -2.75
CA GLY A 415 -9.62 15.03 -1.93
C GLY A 415 -10.10 16.14 -1.01
N LEU A 416 -9.67 17.39 -1.21
CA LEU A 416 -10.18 18.57 -0.51
C LEU A 416 -11.26 19.26 -1.33
N ASP A 417 -12.27 19.78 -0.60
CA ASP A 417 -13.23 20.73 -1.17
C ASP A 417 -12.54 22.09 -1.48
N ASP A 418 -13.20 22.92 -2.25
CA ASP A 418 -12.64 24.20 -2.71
C ASP A 418 -12.21 25.14 -1.55
N ALA A 419 -13.02 25.23 -0.50
CA ALA A 419 -12.70 26.07 0.65
C ALA A 419 -11.43 25.60 1.38
N SER A 420 -11.31 24.30 1.62
CA SER A 420 -10.14 23.67 2.23
C SER A 420 -8.90 23.80 1.33
N ALA A 421 -9.07 23.67 0.01
CA ALA A 421 -7.98 23.81 -0.95
C ALA A 421 -7.42 25.25 -0.96
N VAL A 422 -8.32 26.27 -0.95
CA VAL A 422 -7.90 27.69 -0.84
C VAL A 422 -7.09 27.93 0.43
N GLY A 423 -7.51 27.40 1.58
CA GLY A 423 -6.75 27.51 2.83
C GLY A 423 -5.34 26.92 2.71
N VAL A 424 -5.20 25.73 2.11
CA VAL A 424 -3.91 25.09 1.87
C VAL A 424 -3.02 25.91 0.93
N ILE A 425 -3.59 26.43 -0.16
CA ILE A 425 -2.87 27.29 -1.12
C ILE A 425 -2.37 28.56 -0.43
N SER A 426 -3.21 29.20 0.39
CA SER A 426 -2.86 30.40 1.16
C SER A 426 -1.73 30.12 2.16
N LEU A 427 -1.76 28.98 2.84
CA LEU A 427 -0.67 28.53 3.71
C LEU A 427 0.64 28.40 2.95
N LEU A 428 0.66 27.68 1.82
CA LEU A 428 1.88 27.49 1.03
C LEU A 428 2.45 28.85 0.54
N ALA A 429 1.59 29.73 0.04
CA ALA A 429 1.97 31.07 -0.39
C ALA A 429 2.57 31.89 0.77
N SER A 430 1.98 31.84 1.97
CA SER A 430 2.51 32.54 3.15
C SER A 430 3.87 32.01 3.60
N GLN A 431 4.08 30.69 3.55
CA GLN A 431 5.38 30.09 3.87
C GLN A 431 6.47 30.47 2.85
N ALA A 432 6.14 30.53 1.55
CA ALA A 432 7.07 30.98 0.52
C ALA A 432 7.49 32.44 0.76
N ARG A 433 6.52 33.36 0.99
CA ARG A 433 6.80 34.76 1.34
C ARG A 433 7.66 34.90 2.60
N ALA A 434 7.54 33.99 3.55
CA ALA A 434 8.37 33.94 4.74
C ALA A 434 9.80 33.42 4.47
N GLY A 435 10.16 33.12 3.22
CA GLY A 435 11.49 32.69 2.79
C GLY A 435 11.68 31.16 2.69
N CYS A 436 10.65 30.36 2.89
CA CYS A 436 10.72 28.93 2.69
C CYS A 436 10.78 28.58 1.20
N ALA A 437 11.70 27.72 0.80
CA ALA A 437 11.69 27.11 -0.53
C ALA A 437 10.67 25.97 -0.56
N ILE A 438 9.71 26.04 -1.47
CA ILE A 438 8.63 25.09 -1.52
C ILE A 438 8.60 24.36 -2.87
N LEU A 439 8.54 23.04 -2.84
CA LEU A 439 8.28 22.22 -4.02
C LEU A 439 6.96 21.45 -3.82
N VAL A 440 6.02 21.70 -4.70
CA VAL A 440 4.70 21.03 -4.70
C VAL A 440 4.57 20.19 -5.95
N ALA A 441 4.39 18.90 -5.79
CA ALA A 441 3.94 18.04 -6.88
C ALA A 441 2.41 18.01 -6.87
N THR A 442 1.79 18.35 -8.00
CA THR A 442 0.33 18.36 -8.11
C THR A 442 -0.13 18.27 -9.56
N HIS A 443 -1.36 17.79 -9.73
CA HIS A 443 -2.13 17.88 -10.99
C HIS A 443 -3.36 18.81 -10.82
N ASP A 444 -3.50 19.45 -9.67
CA ASP A 444 -4.64 20.31 -9.35
C ASP A 444 -4.49 21.69 -10.03
N GLU A 445 -5.39 21.96 -10.98
CA GLU A 445 -5.42 23.24 -11.71
C GLU A 445 -5.65 24.46 -10.81
N ARG A 446 -6.27 24.29 -9.63
CA ARG A 446 -6.47 25.36 -8.65
C ARG A 446 -5.12 25.93 -8.18
N LEU A 447 -4.10 25.07 -8.01
CA LEU A 447 -2.74 25.49 -7.72
C LEU A 447 -2.07 26.18 -8.92
N ALA A 448 -2.38 25.77 -10.15
CA ALA A 448 -1.86 26.41 -11.36
C ALA A 448 -2.33 27.86 -11.49
N ARG A 449 -3.51 28.23 -10.97
CA ARG A 449 -4.01 29.62 -10.94
C ARG A 449 -3.16 30.56 -10.07
N VAL A 450 -2.40 30.01 -9.12
CA VAL A 450 -1.43 30.77 -8.30
C VAL A 450 -0.12 31.01 -9.04
N ALA A 451 0.09 30.36 -10.19
CA ALA A 451 1.29 30.50 -11.01
C ALA A 451 1.51 31.92 -11.59
N SER A 452 0.52 32.79 -11.51
CA SER A 452 0.64 34.22 -11.88
C SER A 452 1.35 35.10 -10.84
N LEU A 453 1.71 34.55 -9.66
CA LEU A 453 2.45 35.28 -8.64
C LEU A 453 3.96 35.24 -8.94
N ASP A 454 4.65 36.34 -8.75
CA ASP A 454 6.09 36.53 -9.09
C ASP A 454 7.05 35.55 -8.41
N PHE A 455 6.62 34.89 -7.33
CA PHE A 455 7.41 33.89 -6.58
C PHE A 455 7.05 32.44 -6.92
N VAL A 456 6.20 32.19 -7.92
CA VAL A 456 5.75 30.85 -8.33
C VAL A 456 6.41 30.47 -9.64
N ARG A 457 7.07 29.30 -9.63
CA ARG A 457 7.69 28.69 -10.81
C ARG A 457 6.98 27.38 -11.15
N THR A 458 6.53 27.24 -12.37
CA THR A 458 5.93 26.00 -12.84
C THR A 458 6.93 25.21 -13.70
N LEU A 459 7.13 23.94 -13.36
CA LEU A 459 7.95 23.00 -14.10
C LEU A 459 7.08 21.87 -14.64
N SER A 460 7.09 21.67 -15.96
CA SER A 460 6.46 20.48 -16.56
C SER A 460 7.48 19.36 -16.65
N HIS A 461 7.13 18.20 -16.11
CA HIS A 461 7.96 17.00 -16.24
C HIS A 461 7.53 16.22 -17.48
N PRO A 462 8.43 15.95 -18.46
CA PRO A 462 8.07 15.21 -19.65
C PRO A 462 7.64 13.78 -19.31
N SER A 463 6.59 13.31 -19.97
CA SER A 463 6.17 11.91 -19.93
C SER A 463 7.31 11.06 -20.52
N GLY A 464 7.88 10.17 -19.69
CA GLY A 464 9.05 9.37 -20.08
C GLY A 464 8.78 8.44 -21.26
N THR A 465 9.48 8.63 -22.34
CA THR A 465 9.71 7.59 -23.36
C THR A 465 10.95 6.81 -22.95
N SER A 466 10.81 5.50 -22.94
CA SER A 466 11.85 4.52 -22.56
C SER A 466 13.09 4.63 -23.46
N GLY A 467 14.25 4.86 -22.83
CA GLY A 467 15.56 4.71 -23.46
C GLY A 467 16.56 4.26 -22.41
N ALA A 468 16.94 3.00 -22.45
CA ALA A 468 17.95 2.42 -21.57
C ALA A 468 19.34 2.81 -22.05
N THR A 469 20.19 3.28 -21.12
CA THR A 469 21.66 3.30 -21.31
C THR A 469 22.32 2.78 -20.06
N GLU A 470 23.23 1.81 -20.28
CA GLU A 470 24.05 1.13 -19.28
C GLU A 470 25.24 1.99 -18.80
N GLY A 471 25.66 1.79 -17.55
CA GLY A 471 27.04 1.94 -17.11
C GLY A 471 27.31 3.01 -16.07
N GLY A 472 27.90 2.60 -14.93
CA GLY A 472 28.55 3.46 -13.95
C GLY A 472 28.79 2.81 -12.56
N GLU A 473 30.02 2.87 -12.10
CA GLU A 473 30.65 2.16 -11.00
C GLU A 473 30.08 2.34 -9.57
N ARG A 474 30.36 1.38 -8.71
CA ARG A 474 29.75 1.15 -7.38
C ARG A 474 30.57 1.75 -6.23
N SER A 475 29.94 2.38 -5.27
CA SER A 475 30.47 2.83 -3.99
C SER A 475 30.19 1.85 -2.83
N VAL A 476 31.11 1.79 -1.86
CA VAL A 476 31.35 0.66 -0.93
C VAL A 476 30.47 0.64 0.35
N ILE A 477 29.73 1.68 0.68
CA ILE A 477 29.09 1.84 2.01
C ILE A 477 27.68 1.21 2.12
N HIS A 478 27.05 0.81 1.02
CA HIS A 478 25.66 0.31 0.99
C HIS A 478 25.48 -1.21 1.14
N ARG A 479 26.55 -1.97 1.46
CA ARG A 479 26.54 -3.43 1.39
C ARG A 479 25.69 -4.17 2.44
N GLY A 480 25.39 -3.57 3.55
CA GLY A 480 24.62 -4.25 4.62
C GLY A 480 23.11 -4.35 4.38
N VAL A 481 22.52 -3.35 3.71
CA VAL A 481 21.06 -3.28 3.44
C VAL A 481 20.70 -4.02 2.16
N GLN A 482 21.61 -4.07 1.19
CA GLN A 482 21.45 -4.83 -0.05
C GLN A 482 21.34 -6.34 0.18
N LEU A 483 21.93 -6.90 1.25
CA LEU A 483 21.86 -8.33 1.56
C LEU A 483 20.44 -8.82 1.79
N ALA A 484 19.57 -8.04 2.44
CA ALA A 484 18.17 -8.41 2.67
C ALA A 484 17.33 -8.25 1.41
N SER A 485 17.60 -7.21 0.59
CA SER A 485 16.86 -6.99 -0.66
C SER A 485 17.29 -7.96 -1.76
N ASP A 486 18.58 -8.29 -1.85
CA ASP A 486 19.11 -9.28 -2.81
C ASP A 486 18.69 -10.71 -2.48
N LEU A 487 18.47 -11.02 -1.20
CA LEU A 487 17.88 -12.30 -0.77
C LEU A 487 16.39 -12.42 -1.14
N LEU A 488 15.68 -11.28 -1.26
CA LEU A 488 14.25 -11.22 -1.56
C LEU A 488 13.94 -10.91 -3.04
N SER A 489 14.94 -10.58 -3.86
CA SER A 489 14.77 -10.31 -5.29
C SER A 489 14.55 -11.60 -6.08
N PRO A 490 13.54 -11.69 -6.95
CA PRO A 490 13.32 -12.88 -7.76
C PRO A 490 14.51 -13.12 -8.71
N PRO A 491 15.05 -14.34 -8.80
CA PRO A 491 16.10 -14.68 -9.75
C PRO A 491 15.55 -14.73 -11.18
N PRO A 492 16.37 -14.52 -12.21
CA PRO A 492 15.94 -14.74 -13.59
C PRO A 492 15.43 -16.19 -13.77
N VAL A 493 14.33 -16.32 -14.46
CA VAL A 493 13.39 -17.47 -14.58
C VAL A 493 14.01 -18.81 -15.06
N LYS A 494 15.30 -18.93 -15.29
CA LYS A 494 15.95 -20.10 -15.92
C LYS A 494 16.61 -21.10 -14.96
N ARG A 495 16.36 -21.06 -13.65
CA ARG A 495 16.99 -22.01 -12.68
C ARG A 495 15.95 -23.00 -12.12
N LEU A 496 16.41 -24.23 -11.81
CA LEU A 496 15.62 -25.39 -11.41
C LEU A 496 14.51 -25.11 -10.36
N ILE A 497 14.74 -24.17 -9.46
CA ILE A 497 13.77 -23.83 -8.39
C ILE A 497 12.70 -22.80 -8.81
N GLY A 498 12.96 -21.94 -9.80
CA GLY A 498 11.90 -21.09 -10.35
C GLY A 498 10.74 -21.90 -10.96
N VAL A 499 10.99 -23.18 -11.25
CA VAL A 499 10.05 -24.13 -11.88
C VAL A 499 9.48 -25.13 -10.86
N SER A 500 10.07 -25.27 -9.65
CA SER A 500 9.61 -26.25 -8.66
C SER A 500 8.40 -25.78 -7.86
N ASN A 501 7.55 -26.73 -7.45
CA ASN A 501 6.37 -26.47 -6.65
C ASN A 501 6.76 -25.93 -5.25
N PRO A 502 6.15 -24.84 -4.77
CA PRO A 502 6.40 -24.33 -3.42
C PRO A 502 6.16 -25.32 -2.29
N LEU A 503 5.19 -26.25 -2.45
CA LEU A 503 4.97 -27.34 -1.49
C LEU A 503 6.17 -28.28 -1.38
N THR A 504 6.79 -28.61 -2.52
CA THR A 504 8.01 -29.43 -2.53
C THR A 504 9.11 -28.77 -1.74
N ARG A 505 9.32 -27.47 -1.96
CA ARG A 505 10.34 -26.68 -1.23
C ARG A 505 10.04 -26.62 0.26
N PHE A 506 8.80 -26.37 0.64
CA PHE A 506 8.36 -26.32 2.02
C PHE A 506 8.52 -27.69 2.71
N GLY A 507 8.08 -28.75 2.03
CA GLY A 507 8.26 -30.12 2.51
C GLY A 507 9.72 -30.49 2.69
N LEU A 508 10.60 -30.12 1.76
CA LEU A 508 12.04 -30.35 1.86
C LEU A 508 12.68 -29.58 3.02
N ALA A 509 12.29 -28.33 3.25
CA ALA A 509 12.81 -27.55 4.36
C ALA A 509 12.41 -28.17 5.71
N ILE A 510 11.15 -28.62 5.86
CA ILE A 510 10.69 -29.35 7.04
C ILE A 510 11.45 -30.68 7.17
N PHE A 511 11.64 -31.41 6.07
CA PHE A 511 12.38 -32.67 6.06
C PHE A 511 13.82 -32.49 6.56
N TRP A 512 14.56 -31.52 6.03
CA TRP A 512 15.93 -31.23 6.46
C TRP A 512 15.98 -30.76 7.91
N PHE A 513 15.01 -29.97 8.34
CA PHE A 513 14.86 -29.55 9.73
C PHE A 513 14.70 -30.77 10.66
N LEU A 514 13.69 -31.61 10.39
CA LEU A 514 13.42 -32.78 11.21
C LEU A 514 14.60 -33.76 11.22
N LEU A 515 15.22 -33.96 10.06
CA LEU A 515 16.41 -34.82 9.93
C LEU A 515 17.57 -34.31 10.80
N SER A 516 17.82 -33.00 10.81
CA SER A 516 18.84 -32.38 11.65
C SER A 516 18.53 -32.50 13.15
N VAL A 517 17.26 -32.43 13.55
CA VAL A 517 16.84 -32.54 14.96
C VAL A 517 16.94 -33.99 15.44
N ILE A 518 16.51 -34.97 14.63
CA ILE A 518 16.45 -36.39 15.01
C ILE A 518 17.84 -37.05 14.96
N SER A 519 18.74 -36.57 14.08
CA SER A 519 20.09 -37.12 13.91
C SER A 519 21.01 -36.84 15.11
N PRO A 520 21.94 -37.72 15.43
CA PRO A 520 22.93 -37.50 16.50
C PRO A 520 23.68 -36.17 16.32
N ALA A 521 24.05 -35.51 17.41
CA ALA A 521 24.80 -34.27 17.41
C ALA A 521 26.33 -34.52 17.18
N THR A 522 26.66 -35.46 16.32
CA THR A 522 28.08 -35.67 15.90
C THR A 522 28.40 -34.80 14.70
N ALA A 523 29.66 -34.36 14.59
CA ALA A 523 30.12 -33.51 13.50
C ALA A 523 29.90 -34.20 12.14
N ILE A 524 30.07 -35.49 12.07
CA ILE A 524 29.92 -36.30 10.86
C ILE A 524 28.46 -36.39 10.43
N ALA A 525 27.54 -36.70 11.35
CA ALA A 525 26.13 -36.81 11.05
C ALA A 525 25.52 -35.47 10.58
N GLN A 526 25.84 -34.39 11.27
CA GLN A 526 25.34 -33.07 10.92
C GLN A 526 26.01 -32.51 9.65
N GLY A 527 27.29 -32.82 9.39
CA GLY A 527 27.98 -32.50 8.13
C GLY A 527 27.36 -33.21 6.92
N ALA A 528 26.99 -34.49 7.08
CA ALA A 528 26.30 -35.28 6.05
C ALA A 528 24.91 -34.77 5.72
N ILE A 529 24.27 -34.02 6.63
CA ILE A 529 22.99 -33.35 6.41
C ILE A 529 23.21 -31.96 5.81
N ALA A 530 24.15 -31.18 6.34
CA ALA A 530 24.39 -29.81 5.91
C ALA A 530 24.86 -29.72 4.45
N LEU A 531 25.74 -30.62 4.01
CA LEU A 531 26.33 -30.59 2.67
C LEU A 531 25.26 -30.77 1.55
N PRO A 532 24.40 -31.78 1.56
CA PRO A 532 23.34 -31.92 0.58
C PRO A 532 22.32 -30.73 0.65
N ALA A 533 22.00 -30.24 1.86
CA ALA A 533 21.13 -29.08 2.02
C ALA A 533 21.73 -27.82 1.37
N LEU A 534 23.05 -27.61 1.50
CA LEU A 534 23.76 -26.52 0.81
C LEU A 534 23.79 -26.74 -0.71
N ILE A 535 24.00 -27.95 -1.20
CA ILE A 535 23.98 -28.27 -2.63
C ILE A 535 22.59 -27.96 -3.21
N VAL A 536 21.52 -28.33 -2.51
CA VAL A 536 20.14 -27.98 -2.89
C VAL A 536 19.94 -26.47 -2.86
N ALA A 537 20.43 -25.75 -1.85
CA ALA A 537 20.38 -24.29 -1.78
C ALA A 537 21.13 -23.63 -2.96
N TRP A 538 22.31 -24.11 -3.34
CA TRP A 538 23.07 -23.59 -4.49
C TRP A 538 22.44 -23.94 -5.84
N SER A 539 21.92 -25.13 -6.00
CA SER A 539 21.15 -25.52 -7.20
C SER A 539 19.89 -24.66 -7.34
N SER A 540 19.39 -24.13 -6.20
CA SER A 540 18.27 -23.20 -6.13
C SER A 540 18.60 -21.77 -6.52
N GLY A 541 19.88 -21.48 -6.77
CA GLY A 541 20.32 -20.16 -7.22
C GLY A 541 20.72 -19.21 -6.10
N VAL A 542 20.83 -19.69 -4.86
CA VAL A 542 21.46 -18.91 -3.79
C VAL A 542 22.92 -18.65 -4.17
N GLN A 543 23.31 -17.38 -4.22
CA GLN A 543 24.70 -17.04 -4.58
C GLN A 543 25.67 -17.56 -3.53
N LEU A 544 26.77 -18.17 -3.96
CA LEU A 544 27.82 -18.65 -3.07
C LEU A 544 28.31 -17.56 -2.09
N LEU A 545 28.41 -16.32 -2.59
CA LEU A 545 28.81 -15.17 -1.79
C LEU A 545 27.79 -14.83 -0.70
N ALA A 546 26.49 -15.01 -0.95
CA ALA A 546 25.44 -14.80 0.05
C ALA A 546 25.46 -15.88 1.14
N THR A 547 25.71 -17.14 0.76
CA THR A 547 25.90 -18.25 1.74
C THR A 547 27.14 -18.06 2.59
N LEU A 548 28.25 -17.60 2.01
CA LEU A 548 29.47 -17.28 2.76
C LEU A 548 29.26 -16.12 3.74
N ARG A 549 28.57 -15.09 3.33
CA ARG A 549 28.23 -13.96 4.23
C ARG A 549 27.27 -14.36 5.36
N LEU A 550 26.29 -15.22 5.08
CA LEU A 550 25.41 -15.76 6.11
C LEU A 550 26.22 -16.64 7.08
N GLY A 551 27.12 -17.49 6.57
CA GLY A 551 28.02 -18.27 7.38
C GLY A 551 28.92 -17.40 8.30
N LEU A 552 29.43 -16.29 7.78
CA LEU A 552 30.20 -15.33 8.55
C LEU A 552 29.37 -14.62 9.61
N ALA A 553 28.12 -14.27 9.29
CA ALA A 553 27.19 -13.68 10.24
C ALA A 553 26.75 -14.64 11.35
N LEU A 554 26.67 -15.94 11.05
CA LEU A 554 26.36 -16.99 12.02
C LEU A 554 27.58 -17.48 12.80
N ALA A 555 28.79 -17.18 12.34
CA ALA A 555 30.03 -17.66 12.95
C ALA A 555 30.15 -17.34 14.45
N PRO A 556 29.79 -16.15 14.97
CA PRO A 556 29.81 -15.88 16.40
C PRO A 556 28.83 -16.76 17.18
N ALA A 557 27.62 -17.01 16.63
CA ALA A 557 26.62 -17.86 17.28
C ALA A 557 27.07 -19.33 17.28
N ILE A 558 27.66 -19.80 16.19
CA ILE A 558 28.26 -21.16 16.07
C ILE A 558 29.42 -21.31 17.07
N ALA A 559 30.32 -20.35 17.09
CA ALA A 559 31.46 -20.36 18.04
C ALA A 559 30.99 -20.34 19.50
N GLY A 560 30.00 -19.46 19.83
CA GLY A 560 29.42 -19.38 21.16
C GLY A 560 28.78 -20.70 21.59
N LEU A 561 28.03 -21.35 20.66
CA LEU A 561 27.41 -22.65 20.91
C LEU A 561 28.42 -23.76 21.13
N VAL A 562 29.50 -23.82 20.32
CA VAL A 562 30.62 -24.77 20.50
C VAL A 562 31.31 -24.56 21.84
N ILE A 563 31.65 -23.32 22.17
CA ILE A 563 32.34 -22.98 23.45
C ILE A 563 31.43 -23.36 24.65
N ALA A 564 30.13 -23.02 24.60
CA ALA A 564 29.19 -23.34 25.67
C ALA A 564 29.06 -24.86 25.90
N ASN A 565 29.03 -25.66 24.83
CA ASN A 565 29.00 -27.13 24.94
C ASN A 565 30.31 -27.70 25.50
N VAL A 566 31.48 -27.16 25.11
CA VAL A 566 32.77 -27.58 25.67
C VAL A 566 32.87 -27.24 27.16
N ILE A 567 32.47 -26.03 27.56
CA ILE A 567 32.42 -25.63 28.97
C ILE A 567 31.41 -26.49 29.76
N GLY A 568 30.32 -26.91 29.13
CA GLY A 568 29.31 -27.83 29.70
C GLY A 568 29.78 -29.29 29.81
N GLY A 569 31.04 -29.60 29.43
CA GLY A 569 31.61 -30.94 29.55
C GLY A 569 31.31 -31.88 28.37
N ALA A 570 30.75 -31.37 27.27
CA ALA A 570 30.56 -32.18 26.07
C ALA A 570 31.91 -32.49 25.37
N SER A 571 32.00 -33.62 24.66
CA SER A 571 33.17 -33.91 23.82
C SER A 571 33.29 -32.88 22.70
N LEU A 572 34.53 -32.63 22.23
CA LEU A 572 34.78 -31.72 21.12
C LEU A 572 33.92 -32.09 19.87
N GLU A 573 33.78 -33.38 19.60
CA GLU A 573 32.97 -33.87 18.48
C GLU A 573 31.49 -33.49 18.63
N ALA A 574 30.94 -33.67 19.81
CA ALA A 574 29.55 -33.27 20.10
C ALA A 574 29.33 -31.74 20.03
N ALA A 575 30.33 -30.98 20.53
CA ALA A 575 30.29 -29.53 20.47
C ALA A 575 30.33 -29.00 19.03
N PHE A 576 31.22 -29.53 18.17
CA PHE A 576 31.25 -29.21 16.75
C PHE A 576 30.01 -29.68 16.02
N GLY A 577 29.46 -30.86 16.38
CA GLY A 577 28.19 -31.36 15.86
C GLY A 577 27.01 -30.41 16.13
N ALA A 578 26.98 -29.85 17.33
CA ALA A 578 25.95 -28.82 17.68
C ALA A 578 26.10 -27.56 16.82
N GLY A 579 27.32 -27.10 16.56
CA GLY A 579 27.59 -25.99 15.65
C GLY A 579 27.15 -26.28 14.20
N LEU A 580 27.47 -27.47 13.68
CA LEU A 580 27.09 -27.92 12.34
C LEU A 580 25.56 -28.14 12.21
N ARG A 581 24.88 -28.49 13.30
CA ARG A 581 23.42 -28.56 13.33
C ARG A 581 22.78 -27.22 13.01
N LEU A 582 23.34 -26.12 13.53
CA LEU A 582 22.88 -24.76 13.20
C LEU A 582 23.11 -24.44 11.72
N VAL A 583 24.22 -24.89 11.13
CA VAL A 583 24.50 -24.75 9.69
C VAL A 583 23.51 -25.53 8.85
N ALA A 584 23.22 -26.78 9.22
CA ALA A 584 22.24 -27.63 8.51
C ALA A 584 20.84 -27.03 8.55
N PHE A 585 20.46 -26.47 9.69
CA PHE A 585 19.22 -25.75 9.90
C PHE A 585 19.10 -24.50 9.00
N ALA A 586 20.16 -23.68 8.99
CA ALA A 586 20.23 -22.49 8.15
C ALA A 586 20.21 -22.86 6.65
N ALA A 587 20.93 -23.90 6.24
CA ALA A 587 20.95 -24.37 4.86
C ALA A 587 19.57 -24.86 4.37
N GLY A 588 18.86 -25.63 5.19
CA GLY A 588 17.50 -26.06 4.91
C GLY A 588 16.51 -24.88 4.77
N SER A 589 16.67 -23.87 5.64
CA SER A 589 15.86 -22.67 5.60
C SER A 589 16.14 -21.78 4.37
N LEU A 590 17.36 -21.79 3.82
CA LEU A 590 17.70 -21.05 2.60
C LEU A 590 16.87 -21.48 1.39
N VAL A 591 16.42 -22.72 1.34
CA VAL A 591 15.51 -23.20 0.27
C VAL A 591 14.15 -22.52 0.32
N LEU A 592 13.72 -22.09 1.51
CA LEU A 592 12.47 -21.33 1.69
C LEU A 592 12.62 -19.84 1.36
N LEU A 593 13.81 -19.28 1.54
CA LEU A 593 14.03 -17.83 1.40
C LEU A 593 14.02 -17.34 -0.05
N ARG A 594 14.10 -18.23 -1.07
CA ARG A 594 14.10 -17.83 -2.48
C ARG A 594 13.21 -18.68 -3.38
N PRO A 595 12.38 -18.03 -4.20
CA PRO A 595 11.48 -16.95 -3.87
C PRO A 595 10.30 -17.53 -3.10
N PHE A 596 10.15 -17.13 -1.84
CA PHE A 596 8.95 -17.46 -1.09
C PHE A 596 7.78 -16.68 -1.68
N GLU A 597 6.96 -17.34 -2.48
CA GLU A 597 5.68 -16.83 -2.96
C GLU A 597 4.55 -17.41 -2.09
N PRO A 598 4.13 -16.69 -1.03
CA PRO A 598 3.14 -17.21 -0.08
C PRO A 598 1.85 -17.65 -0.76
N LEU A 599 1.44 -16.93 -1.79
CA LEU A 599 0.20 -17.22 -2.52
C LEU A 599 0.27 -18.52 -3.32
N ARG A 600 1.39 -18.82 -3.97
CA ARG A 600 1.58 -20.11 -4.64
C ARG A 600 1.62 -21.29 -3.67
N LEU A 601 2.14 -21.04 -2.45
CA LEU A 601 2.06 -22.05 -1.38
C LEU A 601 0.60 -22.28 -0.95
N ALA A 602 -0.21 -21.18 -0.88
CA ALA A 602 -1.64 -21.29 -0.62
C ALA A 602 -2.34 -22.12 -1.70
N ASP A 603 -2.08 -21.82 -2.97
CA ASP A 603 -2.65 -22.55 -4.11
C ASP A 603 -2.31 -24.05 -4.02
N GLY A 604 -1.04 -24.37 -3.75
CA GLY A 604 -0.59 -25.74 -3.57
C GLY A 604 -1.25 -26.43 -2.37
N ALA A 605 -1.35 -25.75 -1.23
CA ALA A 605 -2.01 -26.29 -0.04
C ALA A 605 -3.51 -26.55 -0.26
N ILE A 606 -4.19 -25.63 -0.93
CA ILE A 606 -5.61 -25.77 -1.26
C ILE A 606 -5.84 -26.91 -2.26
N GLN A 607 -5.02 -26.96 -3.34
CA GLN A 607 -5.20 -27.94 -4.42
C GLN A 607 -4.79 -29.38 -4.04
N HIS A 608 -3.66 -29.53 -3.33
CA HIS A 608 -3.09 -30.85 -3.03
C HIS A 608 -3.37 -31.34 -1.61
N LEU A 609 -3.38 -30.44 -0.61
CA LEU A 609 -3.63 -30.81 0.78
C LEU A 609 -5.10 -30.61 1.19
N ARG A 610 -5.96 -30.10 0.27
CA ARG A 610 -7.35 -29.75 0.55
C ARG A 610 -7.51 -28.81 1.74
N ALA A 611 -6.53 -27.92 1.94
CA ALA A 611 -6.59 -26.93 2.99
C ALA A 611 -7.80 -25.99 2.77
N PRO A 612 -8.48 -25.55 3.84
CA PRO A 612 -9.63 -24.65 3.70
C PRO A 612 -9.20 -23.31 3.09
N PHE A 613 -9.94 -22.85 2.07
CA PHE A 613 -9.56 -21.69 1.23
C PHE A 613 -9.36 -20.41 2.04
N ALA A 614 -10.39 -19.99 2.77
CA ALA A 614 -10.38 -18.67 3.45
C ALA A 614 -9.24 -18.54 4.48
N PRO A 615 -9.05 -19.44 5.46
CA PRO A 615 -7.97 -19.29 6.43
C PRO A 615 -6.58 -19.43 5.80
N THR A 616 -6.42 -20.33 4.82
CA THR A 616 -5.13 -20.53 4.13
C THR A 616 -4.74 -19.28 3.34
N LEU A 617 -5.66 -18.72 2.56
CA LEU A 617 -5.42 -17.51 1.79
C LEU A 617 -5.17 -16.31 2.71
N THR A 618 -5.96 -16.13 3.77
CA THR A 618 -5.82 -15.02 4.71
C THR A 618 -4.46 -15.05 5.41
N LEU A 619 -4.02 -16.22 5.88
CA LEU A 619 -2.71 -16.38 6.53
C LEU A 619 -1.57 -16.03 5.57
N LEU A 620 -1.62 -16.55 4.36
CA LEU A 620 -0.53 -16.38 3.39
C LEU A 620 -0.59 -15.04 2.67
N ALA A 621 -1.76 -14.43 2.48
CA ALA A 621 -1.89 -13.04 2.06
C ALA A 621 -1.30 -12.08 3.11
N SER A 622 -1.53 -12.35 4.40
CA SER A 622 -0.90 -11.57 5.48
C SER A 622 0.63 -11.68 5.44
N ALA A 623 1.17 -12.88 5.19
CA ALA A 623 2.61 -13.08 5.00
C ALA A 623 3.14 -12.36 3.74
N ALA A 624 2.36 -12.33 2.66
CA ALA A 624 2.72 -11.66 1.43
C ALA A 624 2.76 -10.12 1.56
N THR A 625 2.06 -9.54 2.55
CA THR A 625 2.10 -8.10 2.84
C THR A 625 3.30 -7.67 3.68
N LEU A 626 4.06 -8.60 4.28
CA LEU A 626 5.20 -8.27 5.14
C LEU A 626 6.28 -7.41 4.45
N PRO A 627 6.69 -7.65 3.19
CA PRO A 627 7.64 -6.79 2.50
C PRO A 627 7.14 -5.34 2.36
N SER A 628 5.85 -5.14 2.11
CA SER A 628 5.25 -3.80 2.01
C SER A 628 5.25 -3.08 3.35
N LEU A 629 4.90 -3.78 4.44
CA LEU A 629 4.97 -3.24 5.80
C LEU A 629 6.41 -2.83 6.17
N MET A 630 7.40 -3.63 5.80
CA MET A 630 8.81 -3.30 6.03
C MET A 630 9.24 -2.06 5.25
N ARG A 631 8.78 -1.88 4.01
CA ARG A 631 9.06 -0.67 3.23
C ARG A 631 8.37 0.55 3.85
N GLU A 632 7.09 0.45 4.18
CA GLU A 632 6.35 1.50 4.86
C GLU A 632 7.03 1.93 6.16
N ALA A 633 7.48 0.98 6.97
CA ALA A 633 8.20 1.28 8.21
C ALA A 633 9.54 1.99 7.96
N ARG A 634 10.28 1.61 6.90
CA ARG A 634 11.52 2.29 6.51
C ARG A 634 11.26 3.71 6.02
N GLU A 635 10.28 3.90 5.17
CA GLU A 635 9.87 5.21 4.64
C GLU A 635 9.44 6.14 5.77
N ARG A 636 8.60 5.67 6.70
CA ARG A 636 8.23 6.40 7.92
C ARG A 636 9.43 6.79 8.74
N ARG A 637 10.36 5.87 8.96
CA ARG A 637 11.58 6.15 9.70
C ARG A 637 12.41 7.22 9.02
N ALA A 638 12.52 7.21 7.69
CA ALA A 638 13.20 8.23 6.92
C ALA A 638 12.51 9.60 7.07
N ILE A 639 11.17 9.65 6.94
CA ILE A 639 10.38 10.88 7.12
C ILE A 639 10.50 11.42 8.56
N ARG A 640 10.45 10.55 9.58
CA ARG A 640 10.61 10.96 10.98
C ARG A 640 12.00 11.49 11.30
N ARG A 641 13.06 10.97 10.67
CA ARG A 641 14.42 11.51 10.81
C ARG A 641 14.50 12.96 10.36
N LEU A 642 13.73 13.34 9.34
CA LEU A 642 13.62 14.73 8.92
C LEU A 642 12.95 15.62 9.98
N SER A 643 12.18 15.06 10.90
CA SER A 643 11.48 15.81 11.97
C SER A 643 12.28 15.95 13.27
N ARG A 644 13.61 15.72 13.28
CA ARG A 644 14.54 15.84 14.44
C ARG A 644 14.25 14.98 15.68
N ARG A 645 13.27 14.11 15.67
CA ARG A 645 12.98 13.18 16.78
C ARG A 645 13.66 11.85 16.58
N THR A 646 15.00 11.85 16.71
CA THR A 646 15.87 10.72 16.33
C THR A 646 16.11 9.68 17.42
N SER A 647 15.49 9.78 18.59
CA SER A 647 15.78 8.88 19.72
C SER A 647 14.91 7.63 19.81
N ASP A 648 14.11 7.32 18.77
CA ASP A 648 13.31 6.09 18.79
C ASP A 648 14.06 4.94 18.10
N PRO A 649 14.73 4.03 18.84
CA PRO A 649 15.52 2.94 18.25
C PRO A 649 14.68 1.83 17.62
N LEU A 650 13.34 1.91 17.68
CA LEU A 650 12.46 0.77 17.49
C LEU A 650 11.84 0.72 16.07
N LEU A 651 12.59 0.14 15.12
CA LEU A 651 12.02 -0.37 13.86
C LEU A 651 10.79 -1.27 14.12
N LEU A 652 10.79 -2.00 15.24
CA LEU A 652 9.69 -2.86 15.67
C LEU A 652 8.40 -2.07 15.98
N ALA A 653 8.50 -0.90 16.62
CA ALA A 653 7.32 -0.07 16.88
C ALA A 653 6.69 0.48 15.61
N ASP A 654 7.51 0.87 14.61
CA ASP A 654 7.02 1.34 13.32
C ASP A 654 6.40 0.20 12.50
N LEU A 655 6.98 -1.01 12.56
CA LEU A 655 6.41 -2.21 11.96
C LEU A 655 5.08 -2.59 12.62
N PHE A 656 5.01 -2.53 13.95
CA PHE A 656 3.80 -2.84 14.70
C PHE A 656 2.68 -1.85 14.40
N ASP A 657 3.00 -0.56 14.35
CA ASP A 657 2.05 0.49 13.98
C ASP A 657 1.57 0.36 12.52
N ALA A 658 2.46 0.02 11.59
CA ALA A 658 2.10 -0.29 10.21
C ALA A 658 1.19 -1.52 10.11
N ALA A 659 1.49 -2.58 10.87
CA ALA A 659 0.70 -3.81 10.90
C ALA A 659 -0.70 -3.58 11.48
N ILE A 660 -0.81 -2.85 12.60
CA ILE A 660 -2.12 -2.51 13.20
C ILE A 660 -3.04 -1.79 12.20
N ARG A 661 -2.48 -0.94 11.33
CA ARG A 661 -3.27 -0.26 10.31
C ARG A 661 -3.55 -1.12 9.09
N ALA A 662 -2.63 -1.98 8.71
CA ALA A 662 -2.76 -2.81 7.52
C ALA A 662 -3.79 -3.94 7.70
N VAL A 663 -3.84 -4.54 8.90
CA VAL A 663 -4.71 -5.69 9.17
C VAL A 663 -6.20 -5.42 8.92
N PRO A 664 -6.82 -4.36 9.47
CA PRO A 664 -8.23 -4.08 9.19
C PRO A 664 -8.48 -3.78 7.72
N ARG A 665 -7.56 -3.08 7.06
CA ARG A 665 -7.66 -2.74 5.64
C ARG A 665 -7.59 -3.97 4.76
N LEU A 666 -6.66 -4.87 5.05
CA LEU A 666 -6.53 -6.15 4.35
C LEU A 666 -7.78 -7.03 4.57
N ALA A 667 -8.30 -7.07 5.80
CA ALA A 667 -9.52 -7.81 6.11
C ALA A 667 -10.71 -7.31 5.27
N ILE A 668 -10.92 -5.98 5.21
CA ILE A 668 -11.97 -5.38 4.37
C ILE A 668 -11.71 -5.70 2.89
N ALA A 669 -10.47 -5.56 2.41
CA ALA A 669 -10.12 -5.81 1.02
C ALA A 669 -10.36 -7.26 0.60
N LEU A 670 -10.04 -8.24 1.46
CA LEU A 670 -10.30 -9.66 1.22
C LEU A 670 -11.80 -9.98 1.27
N GLU A 671 -12.52 -9.41 2.24
CA GLU A 671 -13.94 -9.63 2.42
C GLU A 671 -14.75 -9.13 1.21
N VAL A 672 -14.49 -7.91 0.76
CA VAL A 672 -15.14 -7.30 -0.42
C VAL A 672 -14.88 -8.11 -1.70
N ARG A 673 -13.76 -8.84 -1.78
CA ARG A 673 -13.46 -9.76 -2.88
C ARG A 673 -14.11 -11.14 -2.72
N GLY A 674 -14.89 -11.34 -1.66
CA GLY A 674 -15.68 -12.56 -1.44
C GLY A 674 -14.88 -13.75 -0.93
N VAL A 675 -13.77 -13.55 -0.22
CA VAL A 675 -12.94 -14.65 0.31
C VAL A 675 -13.74 -15.56 1.25
N ARG A 676 -14.77 -15.04 1.94
CA ARG A 676 -15.66 -15.82 2.82
C ARG A 676 -16.81 -16.53 2.12
N LEU A 677 -17.00 -16.35 0.82
CA LEU A 677 -18.07 -17.03 0.11
C LEU A 677 -17.97 -18.56 0.26
N PRO A 678 -19.09 -19.28 0.45
CA PRO A 678 -19.07 -20.73 0.65
C PRO A 678 -18.49 -21.47 -0.55
N SER A 679 -17.66 -22.46 -0.28
CA SER A 679 -16.66 -23.03 -1.19
C SER A 679 -17.10 -24.24 -2.02
N GLN A 680 -18.31 -24.30 -2.56
CA GLN A 680 -18.75 -25.52 -3.28
C GLN A 680 -17.99 -25.84 -4.58
N ALA A 681 -17.15 -24.93 -5.12
CA ALA A 681 -16.49 -25.12 -6.43
C ALA A 681 -15.00 -24.74 -6.49
N ARG A 682 -14.33 -24.44 -5.39
CA ARG A 682 -13.05 -23.71 -5.37
C ARG A 682 -11.76 -24.45 -5.76
N PRO A 683 -11.58 -25.77 -5.59
CA PRO A 683 -10.33 -26.41 -5.99
C PRO A 683 -10.06 -26.34 -7.49
N ALA A 684 -11.13 -26.20 -8.30
CA ALA A 684 -11.03 -26.15 -9.77
C ALA A 684 -10.87 -24.72 -10.32
N SER A 685 -11.03 -23.69 -9.50
CA SER A 685 -11.06 -22.27 -9.93
C SER A 685 -9.75 -21.51 -9.72
N ALA A 686 -8.70 -22.18 -9.18
CA ALA A 686 -7.41 -21.51 -9.02
C ALA A 686 -6.86 -21.08 -10.38
N SER A 687 -6.58 -19.78 -10.53
CA SER A 687 -6.00 -19.20 -11.75
C SER A 687 -4.60 -19.74 -12.06
N ARG A 688 -3.96 -20.34 -11.05
CA ARG A 688 -2.62 -20.92 -11.13
C ARG A 688 -2.65 -22.39 -10.77
N PRO A 689 -2.54 -23.29 -11.77
CA PRO A 689 -2.40 -24.70 -11.48
C PRO A 689 -1.08 -24.95 -10.74
N SER A 690 -1.16 -25.56 -9.56
CA SER A 690 0.00 -26.05 -8.83
C SER A 690 0.36 -27.44 -9.37
N THR A 691 1.39 -27.50 -10.22
CA THR A 691 1.84 -28.77 -10.85
C THR A 691 3.17 -29.21 -10.27
N PHE A 692 3.33 -30.52 -10.09
CA PHE A 692 4.63 -31.13 -9.80
C PHE A 692 5.36 -31.45 -11.11
N GLY A 693 6.58 -30.95 -11.25
CA GLY A 693 7.38 -31.09 -12.47
C GLY A 693 8.64 -31.93 -12.26
N ARG A 694 9.44 -32.05 -13.33
CA ARG A 694 10.76 -32.73 -13.28
C ARG A 694 11.71 -32.11 -12.25
N ALA A 695 11.61 -30.81 -12.01
CA ALA A 695 12.38 -30.09 -11.00
C ALA A 695 12.06 -30.57 -9.58
N ASP A 696 10.80 -30.87 -9.29
CA ASP A 696 10.38 -31.39 -7.99
C ASP A 696 10.92 -32.79 -7.75
N LEU A 697 10.85 -33.65 -8.77
CA LEU A 697 11.43 -35.02 -8.72
C LEU A 697 12.93 -34.98 -8.50
N LEU A 698 13.66 -34.08 -9.16
CA LEU A 698 15.10 -33.92 -8.97
C LEU A 698 15.44 -33.46 -7.56
N LEU A 699 14.69 -32.50 -7.01
CA LEU A 699 14.91 -32.01 -5.64
C LEU A 699 14.62 -33.08 -4.60
N VAL A 700 13.55 -33.84 -4.75
CA VAL A 700 13.22 -34.98 -3.88
C VAL A 700 14.27 -36.07 -4.03
N GLY A 701 14.70 -36.38 -5.25
CA GLY A 701 15.74 -37.35 -5.53
C GLY A 701 17.11 -37.02 -4.90
N LEU A 702 17.54 -35.75 -5.01
CA LEU A 702 18.75 -35.26 -4.37
C LEU A 702 18.68 -35.36 -2.85
N SER A 703 17.51 -35.04 -2.28
CA SER A 703 17.27 -35.12 -0.84
C SER A 703 17.21 -36.56 -0.35
N ALA A 704 16.59 -37.47 -1.11
CA ALA A 704 16.57 -38.90 -0.81
C ALA A 704 17.97 -39.55 -0.92
N GLY A 705 18.77 -39.12 -1.90
CA GLY A 705 20.16 -39.54 -2.04
C GLY A 705 21.02 -39.12 -0.84
N GLY A 706 20.86 -37.88 -0.36
CA GLY A 706 21.49 -37.40 0.85
C GLY A 706 21.13 -38.20 2.11
N LEU A 707 19.83 -38.57 2.23
CA LEU A 707 19.35 -39.42 3.30
C LEU A 707 19.94 -40.81 3.22
N ALA A 708 19.99 -41.42 2.03
CA ALA A 708 20.55 -42.78 1.83
C ALA A 708 22.04 -42.83 2.21
N VAL A 709 22.81 -41.77 1.84
CA VAL A 709 24.22 -41.64 2.25
C VAL A 709 24.34 -41.50 3.77
N SER A 710 23.46 -40.73 4.41
CA SER A 710 23.46 -40.55 5.88
C SER A 710 23.14 -41.87 6.61
N ILE A 711 22.14 -42.64 6.11
CA ILE A 711 21.76 -43.94 6.68
C ILE A 711 22.84 -44.97 6.44
N ALA A 712 23.41 -45.08 5.24
CA ALA A 712 24.45 -46.05 4.92
C ALA A 712 25.69 -45.82 5.83
N ARG A 713 26.04 -44.57 6.06
CA ARG A 713 27.16 -44.23 6.93
C ARG A 713 26.86 -44.53 8.40
N ALA A 714 25.67 -44.22 8.90
CA ALA A 714 25.26 -44.57 10.27
C ALA A 714 25.24 -46.07 10.52
N LEU A 715 24.90 -46.87 9.49
CA LEU A 715 25.01 -48.34 9.52
C LEU A 715 26.47 -48.82 9.55
N ILE A 716 27.34 -48.24 8.74
CA ILE A 716 28.77 -48.54 8.74
C ILE A 716 29.40 -48.19 10.09
N GLU A 717 29.10 -47.07 10.68
CA GLU A 717 29.58 -46.67 12.02
C GLU A 717 29.08 -47.64 13.11
N ARG A 718 27.86 -48.10 13.05
CA ARG A 718 27.35 -49.11 13.99
C ARG A 718 28.04 -50.48 13.83
N LEU A 719 28.39 -50.84 12.60
CA LEU A 719 29.06 -52.12 12.28
C LEU A 719 30.55 -52.04 12.66
N THR A 720 31.17 -50.85 12.64
CA THR A 720 32.61 -50.66 13.01
C THR A 720 32.79 -50.43 14.50
N LEU A 721 31.79 -49.97 15.25
CA LEU A 721 31.85 -49.76 16.70
C LEU A 721 31.24 -50.90 17.53
N GLY A 722 30.66 -51.92 16.87
CA GLY A 722 30.09 -53.12 17.51
C GLY A 722 30.91 -54.39 17.35
N GLY A 723 32.21 -54.29 16.92
CA GLY A 723 33.16 -55.38 16.83
C GLY A 723 34.21 -55.33 17.94
#